data_df84c1bf31fc89a43b5ed3a1949da1db
#
_entry.id   df84c1bf31fc89a43b5ed3a1949da1db
#
_cell.length_a   1.000
_cell.length_b   1.000
_cell.length_c   1.000
_cell.angle_alpha   90.00
_cell.angle_beta   90.00
_cell.angle_gamma   90.00
#
_symmetry.space_group_name_H-M   'P 1'
#
loop_
_entity.id
_entity.type
_entity.pdbx_description
1 polymer ?
#
loop_
_entity_poly.entity_id
_entity_poly.type
_entity_poly.pdbx_seq_one_letter_code
_entity_poly.pdbx_strand_id
1 'polypeptide(L)'
;MVVGNTDALPLIRLCGIRKQYGGKNGEPAVEVLHGIDLEIHAGEFVALVGSSGSGKSTLMHILGCLDRPSLGTYYFAGQDIASLNADQLAWLRREAFGFVFQGYHLIPTLDVLHNVQVPALYAGTPARERQAQATMLLNRLGLENRAGYQPNQLSGGQQQRVSIARALINGGHVILADEPTGALDSHSGAEVMALLRELADVGHTIILITHDLQVASQARRVVRISDGRIVDDTAQNTESGREFDSILEGVSMPAVTVPSLDAHAFMTRMVQGVSHNASWLTDASEALSSAWRTLWVNRFRTVLTLLGIVIGVASMIVLTAVGQATSEKALRQMETFGGVHRMSIWGSIDSTTGIQGNISYADIGQVQSVRNIRLTSPFLTAGGVLLRAGNVVLAANVWSVSAQALEIFNWKVARGIFFTEEDENNLATVAVLGKRTKEHLFGLETDAVGQYILINQVPFRVIGELTEIGTDSGNSSDDDMVVLPFSTGSRRVAGVINPAGIQLLIESLDTIDQTVQDITATLQEARGVNDFRIANNPGRIKEQQEAERDQALLLALIAGISLVVGGIGVMNIMLMAVKERTREIGIRMATGARQRDIQRQFVAESIMVSLVGGVVGVVIGLLIGVALILWDVPVIFSIRAMLLAFSCAVATGLIFGLMPAHQAARLDPVVALARE
;
A
#
# COMPACT_ATOMS: atom_id res chain seq x y z
N MET A 1 70.43 4.25 15.73
CA MET A 1 69.72 3.69 16.88
C MET A 1 68.36 4.37 16.92
N VAL A 2 67.34 3.79 16.35
CA VAL A 2 65.96 4.21 16.55
C VAL A 2 65.40 3.21 17.54
N VAL A 3 65.21 3.66 18.78
CA VAL A 3 64.61 2.89 19.84
C VAL A 3 63.16 2.66 19.43
N GLY A 4 62.79 1.44 19.06
CA GLY A 4 61.42 1.03 18.87
C GLY A 4 60.67 1.18 20.19
N ASN A 5 59.58 1.92 20.15
CA ASN A 5 58.67 2.10 21.28
C ASN A 5 57.86 0.78 21.44
N THR A 6 58.37 -0.14 22.26
CA THR A 6 57.87 -1.51 22.47
C THR A 6 56.65 -1.57 23.40
N ASP A 7 56.03 -0.43 23.78
CA ASP A 7 54.87 -0.38 24.70
C ASP A 7 53.55 0.01 24.04
N ALA A 8 53.47 0.18 22.72
CA ALA A 8 52.20 0.48 22.07
C ALA A 8 51.42 -0.81 21.81
N LEU A 9 50.21 -0.92 22.37
CA LEU A 9 49.26 -2.02 22.11
C LEU A 9 49.09 -2.20 20.60
N PRO A 10 49.11 -3.45 20.08
CA PRO A 10 48.87 -3.70 18.66
C PRO A 10 47.45 -3.27 18.29
N LEU A 11 47.29 -2.66 17.11
CA LEU A 11 45.99 -2.25 16.58
C LEU A 11 45.09 -3.48 16.30
N ILE A 12 45.72 -4.52 15.75
CA ILE A 12 45.07 -5.81 15.46
C ILE A 12 45.86 -6.91 16.15
N ARG A 13 45.19 -7.76 16.92
CA ARG A 13 45.80 -8.94 17.53
C ARG A 13 44.88 -10.16 17.36
N LEU A 14 45.41 -11.16 16.68
CA LEU A 14 44.78 -12.48 16.50
C LEU A 14 45.50 -13.48 17.38
N CYS A 15 44.75 -14.28 18.13
CA CYS A 15 45.27 -15.34 19.01
C CYS A 15 44.58 -16.65 18.69
N GLY A 16 45.33 -17.59 18.07
CA GLY A 16 44.87 -18.96 17.80
C GLY A 16 43.64 -19.03 16.88
N ILE A 17 43.53 -18.13 15.90
CA ILE A 17 42.34 -18.06 15.05
C ILE A 17 42.18 -19.29 14.19
N ARG A 18 41.04 -19.97 14.32
CA ARG A 18 40.61 -21.08 13.47
C ARG A 18 39.30 -20.76 12.77
N LYS A 19 39.16 -21.22 11.55
CA LYS A 19 37.92 -21.06 10.77
C LYS A 19 37.53 -22.36 10.10
N GLN A 20 36.31 -22.79 10.36
CA GLN A 20 35.66 -23.95 9.74
C GLN A 20 34.45 -23.54 8.93
N TYR A 21 34.25 -24.07 7.74
CA TYR A 21 33.05 -23.98 6.93
C TYR A 21 32.37 -25.35 6.80
N GLY A 22 31.06 -25.39 6.64
CA GLY A 22 30.28 -26.63 6.61
C GLY A 22 29.93 -27.17 8.02
N GLY A 23 29.73 -28.49 8.16
CA GLY A 23 29.38 -29.13 9.43
C GLY A 23 27.92 -28.93 9.89
N LYS A 24 27.11 -28.19 9.14
CA LYS A 24 25.66 -28.07 9.34
C LYS A 24 24.95 -28.97 8.32
N ASN A 25 23.85 -29.61 8.71
CA ASN A 25 23.02 -30.47 7.85
C ASN A 25 23.73 -31.69 7.22
N GLY A 26 24.77 -32.24 7.88
CA GLY A 26 25.46 -33.46 7.39
C GLY A 26 26.54 -33.22 6.34
N GLU A 27 26.86 -31.96 5.99
CA GLU A 27 28.01 -31.63 5.14
C GLU A 27 29.33 -31.80 5.94
N PRO A 28 30.43 -32.29 5.32
CA PRO A 28 31.71 -32.37 5.99
C PRO A 28 32.23 -30.98 6.36
N ALA A 29 32.69 -30.80 7.58
CA ALA A 29 33.35 -29.60 8.02
C ALA A 29 34.74 -29.49 7.42
N VAL A 30 35.06 -28.37 6.77
CA VAL A 30 36.38 -28.07 6.19
C VAL A 30 37.01 -26.96 7.02
N GLU A 31 38.13 -27.26 7.70
CA GLU A 31 38.92 -26.24 8.39
C GLU A 31 39.85 -25.55 7.39
N VAL A 32 39.79 -24.24 7.35
CA VAL A 32 40.53 -23.38 6.38
C VAL A 32 41.68 -22.63 7.07
N LEU A 33 41.50 -22.23 8.34
CA LEU A 33 42.52 -21.60 9.17
C LEU A 33 42.82 -22.47 10.40
N HIS A 34 44.11 -22.73 10.64
CA HIS A 34 44.60 -23.73 11.60
C HIS A 34 45.38 -23.11 12.77
N GLY A 35 44.82 -22.07 13.43
CA GLY A 35 45.46 -21.40 14.55
C GLY A 35 46.44 -20.32 14.11
N ILE A 36 45.91 -19.20 13.66
CA ILE A 36 46.66 -18.00 13.24
C ILE A 36 46.89 -17.11 14.44
N ASP A 37 48.17 -16.79 14.69
CA ASP A 37 48.62 -15.78 15.62
C ASP A 37 49.27 -14.65 14.82
N LEU A 38 48.77 -13.40 14.94
CA LEU A 38 49.22 -12.26 14.16
C LEU A 38 48.97 -10.96 14.93
N GLU A 39 50.01 -10.10 14.99
CA GLU A 39 49.91 -8.75 15.53
C GLU A 39 50.23 -7.75 14.46
N ILE A 40 49.42 -6.69 14.31
CA ILE A 40 49.63 -5.58 13.35
C ILE A 40 49.52 -4.27 14.13
N HIS A 41 50.52 -3.40 13.99
CA HIS A 41 50.53 -2.09 14.65
C HIS A 41 49.95 -1.01 13.73
N ALA A 42 49.56 0.12 14.31
CA ALA A 42 49.04 1.25 13.57
C ALA A 42 50.13 1.83 12.64
N GLY A 43 49.78 2.14 11.37
CA GLY A 43 50.68 2.65 10.36
C GLY A 43 51.59 1.59 9.70
N GLU A 44 51.44 0.30 10.01
CA GLU A 44 52.15 -0.77 9.31
C GLU A 44 51.62 -0.99 7.90
N PHE A 45 52.56 -1.25 6.96
CA PHE A 45 52.24 -1.79 5.64
C PHE A 45 52.67 -3.27 5.58
N VAL A 46 51.68 -4.15 5.70
CA VAL A 46 51.87 -5.61 5.78
C VAL A 46 51.31 -6.28 4.52
N ALA A 47 52.09 -7.16 3.89
CA ALA A 47 51.63 -8.02 2.82
C ALA A 47 51.39 -9.45 3.33
N LEU A 48 50.20 -10.00 3.10
CA LEU A 48 49.84 -11.38 3.33
C LEU A 48 49.98 -12.17 2.02
N VAL A 49 50.93 -13.08 1.95
CA VAL A 49 51.30 -13.80 0.72
C VAL A 49 51.07 -15.30 0.88
N GLY A 50 50.64 -15.98 -0.19
CA GLY A 50 50.49 -17.41 -0.22
C GLY A 50 49.82 -17.90 -1.51
N SER A 51 49.84 -19.20 -1.75
CA SER A 51 49.17 -19.83 -2.90
C SER A 51 47.64 -19.63 -2.90
N SER A 52 47.00 -19.83 -4.04
CA SER A 52 45.53 -19.87 -4.09
C SER A 52 44.99 -20.98 -3.17
N GLY A 53 43.96 -20.71 -2.39
CA GLY A 53 43.39 -21.67 -1.41
C GLY A 53 44.12 -21.73 -0.06
N SER A 54 45.22 -20.99 0.18
CA SER A 54 45.94 -21.00 1.45
C SER A 54 45.22 -20.35 2.64
N GLY A 55 43.99 -19.79 2.45
CA GLY A 55 43.19 -19.17 3.52
C GLY A 55 43.32 -17.65 3.61
N LYS A 56 44.02 -16.96 2.69
CA LYS A 56 44.27 -15.50 2.70
C LYS A 56 42.95 -14.69 2.73
N SER A 57 42.07 -14.95 1.78
CA SER A 57 40.78 -14.22 1.69
C SER A 57 39.89 -14.48 2.91
N THR A 58 39.94 -15.70 3.45
CA THR A 58 39.23 -16.05 4.71
C THR A 58 39.80 -15.22 5.87
N LEU A 59 41.12 -15.12 5.97
CA LEU A 59 41.77 -14.29 7.00
C LEU A 59 41.39 -12.82 6.83
N MET A 60 41.39 -12.29 5.59
CA MET A 60 40.95 -10.92 5.31
C MET A 60 39.51 -10.66 5.73
N HIS A 61 38.59 -11.61 5.45
CA HIS A 61 37.19 -11.47 5.89
C HIS A 61 37.07 -11.39 7.41
N ILE A 62 37.90 -12.13 8.15
CA ILE A 62 37.96 -12.06 9.62
C ILE A 62 38.56 -10.74 10.07
N LEU A 63 39.70 -10.32 9.51
CA LEU A 63 40.34 -9.05 9.82
C LEU A 63 39.41 -7.87 9.59
N GLY A 64 38.65 -7.87 8.48
CA GLY A 64 37.69 -6.84 8.13
C GLY A 64 36.34 -6.96 8.81
N CYS A 65 36.18 -7.86 9.79
CA CYS A 65 34.91 -8.09 10.49
C CYS A 65 33.72 -8.43 9.57
N LEU A 66 34.00 -9.02 8.39
CA LEU A 66 32.97 -9.56 7.48
C LEU A 66 32.53 -10.94 7.92
N ASP A 67 33.46 -11.71 8.51
CA ASP A 67 33.19 -13.06 9.05
C ASP A 67 33.75 -13.16 10.48
N ARG A 68 33.32 -14.15 11.23
CA ARG A 68 33.77 -14.43 12.59
C ARG A 68 34.63 -15.68 12.63
N PRO A 69 35.69 -15.72 13.45
CA PRO A 69 36.44 -16.96 13.67
C PRO A 69 35.53 -18.04 14.30
N SER A 70 35.83 -19.31 14.01
CA SER A 70 35.14 -20.43 14.65
C SER A 70 35.71 -20.71 16.07
N LEU A 71 37.04 -20.52 16.23
CA LEU A 71 37.75 -20.59 17.51
C LEU A 71 38.88 -19.56 17.53
N GLY A 72 39.38 -19.24 18.71
CA GLY A 72 40.40 -18.22 18.93
C GLY A 72 39.78 -16.85 19.27
N THR A 73 40.62 -15.84 19.52
CA THR A 73 40.19 -14.50 19.90
C THR A 73 40.79 -13.45 18.96
N TYR A 74 39.98 -12.48 18.60
CA TYR A 74 40.39 -11.35 17.76
C TYR A 74 40.16 -10.03 18.52
N TYR A 75 41.23 -9.27 18.74
CA TYR A 75 41.20 -7.95 19.37
C TYR A 75 41.51 -6.87 18.33
N PHE A 76 40.66 -5.84 18.28
CA PHE A 76 40.88 -4.62 17.53
C PHE A 76 40.97 -3.45 18.51
N ALA A 77 42.10 -2.73 18.47
CA ALA A 77 42.37 -1.64 19.44
C ALA A 77 42.14 -2.05 20.92
N GLY A 78 42.50 -3.28 21.27
CA GLY A 78 42.34 -3.86 22.60
C GLY A 78 40.94 -4.40 22.94
N GLN A 79 39.93 -4.23 22.08
CA GLN A 79 38.56 -4.72 22.27
C GLN A 79 38.34 -6.07 21.60
N ASP A 80 37.77 -7.03 22.33
CA ASP A 80 37.40 -8.32 21.75
C ASP A 80 36.21 -8.17 20.78
N ILE A 81 36.45 -8.54 19.51
CA ILE A 81 35.47 -8.48 18.42
C ILE A 81 34.31 -9.47 18.65
N ALA A 82 34.54 -10.58 19.35
CA ALA A 82 33.49 -11.55 19.63
C ALA A 82 32.36 -10.99 20.50
N SER A 83 32.69 -10.00 21.36
CA SER A 83 31.73 -9.32 22.22
C SER A 83 30.79 -8.35 21.49
N LEU A 84 31.08 -7.99 20.22
CA LEU A 84 30.36 -7.00 19.45
C LEU A 84 29.14 -7.61 18.75
N ASN A 85 28.02 -6.86 18.74
CA ASN A 85 26.84 -7.22 17.98
C ASN A 85 26.97 -6.84 16.49
N ALA A 86 26.01 -7.26 15.66
CA ALA A 86 26.06 -7.03 14.21
C ALA A 86 26.09 -5.55 13.83
N ASP A 87 25.38 -4.69 14.54
CA ASP A 87 25.34 -3.24 14.30
C ASP A 87 26.68 -2.57 14.66
N GLN A 88 27.33 -3.03 15.74
CA GLN A 88 28.67 -2.58 16.15
C GLN A 88 29.74 -3.02 15.15
N LEU A 89 29.67 -4.25 14.65
CA LEU A 89 30.57 -4.71 13.58
C LEU A 89 30.36 -3.92 12.28
N ALA A 90 29.13 -3.58 11.92
CA ALA A 90 28.84 -2.72 10.77
C ALA A 90 29.42 -1.32 10.97
N TRP A 91 29.29 -0.77 12.18
CA TRP A 91 29.89 0.51 12.54
C TRP A 91 31.42 0.47 12.42
N LEU A 92 32.05 -0.60 12.93
CA LEU A 92 33.50 -0.79 12.87
C LEU A 92 33.99 -0.89 11.41
N ARG A 93 33.30 -1.66 10.56
CA ARG A 93 33.62 -1.74 9.12
C ARG A 93 33.55 -0.36 8.46
N ARG A 94 32.61 0.46 8.82
CA ARG A 94 32.37 1.76 8.22
C ARG A 94 33.38 2.83 8.66
N GLU A 95 33.76 2.85 9.94
CA GLU A 95 34.58 3.91 10.52
C GLU A 95 36.07 3.56 10.54
N ALA A 96 36.43 2.27 10.69
CA ALA A 96 37.82 1.87 10.81
C ALA A 96 38.41 1.28 9.51
N PHE A 97 37.61 0.53 8.75
CA PHE A 97 38.10 -0.24 7.62
C PHE A 97 37.73 0.38 6.27
N GLY A 98 38.69 0.39 5.36
CA GLY A 98 38.52 0.66 3.94
C GLY A 98 38.77 -0.61 3.12
N PHE A 99 37.79 -1.08 2.35
CA PHE A 99 37.94 -2.28 1.53
C PHE A 99 38.25 -1.93 0.08
N VAL A 100 39.29 -2.54 -0.45
CA VAL A 100 39.74 -2.47 -1.85
C VAL A 100 39.76 -3.90 -2.39
N PHE A 101 38.77 -4.28 -3.16
CA PHE A 101 38.56 -5.65 -3.64
C PHE A 101 39.21 -5.88 -5.02
N GLN A 102 39.56 -7.13 -5.34
CA GLN A 102 40.13 -7.56 -6.61
C GLN A 102 39.20 -7.25 -7.80
N GLY A 103 37.91 -7.42 -7.69
CA GLY A 103 36.90 -7.14 -8.72
C GLY A 103 36.29 -5.74 -8.63
N TYR A 104 36.99 -4.76 -8.03
CA TYR A 104 36.56 -3.38 -7.78
C TYR A 104 35.29 -3.28 -6.93
N HIS A 105 34.34 -4.16 -7.10
CA HIS A 105 33.05 -4.26 -6.43
C HIS A 105 32.35 -2.89 -6.34
N LEU A 106 32.26 -2.20 -7.47
CA LEU A 106 31.46 -0.99 -7.62
C LEU A 106 30.00 -1.39 -7.86
N ILE A 107 29.08 -0.58 -7.35
CA ILE A 107 27.64 -0.79 -7.54
C ILE A 107 27.30 -0.31 -8.96
N PRO A 108 26.87 -1.20 -9.88
CA PRO A 108 26.69 -0.86 -11.29
C PRO A 108 25.58 0.16 -11.55
N THR A 109 24.61 0.24 -10.65
CA THR A 109 23.44 1.14 -10.74
C THR A 109 23.73 2.55 -10.25
N LEU A 110 24.91 2.78 -9.64
CA LEU A 110 25.36 4.07 -9.14
C LEU A 110 26.49 4.61 -10.02
N ASP A 111 26.53 5.92 -10.22
CA ASP A 111 27.68 6.58 -10.82
C ASP A 111 28.90 6.58 -9.86
N VAL A 112 30.03 7.08 -10.34
CA VAL A 112 31.29 7.14 -9.61
C VAL A 112 31.14 7.92 -8.30
N LEU A 113 30.52 9.11 -8.36
CA LEU A 113 30.34 9.96 -7.19
C LEU A 113 29.52 9.28 -6.10
N HIS A 114 28.41 8.66 -6.50
CA HIS A 114 27.54 7.95 -5.56
C HIS A 114 28.18 6.67 -5.02
N ASN A 115 28.98 5.95 -5.82
CA ASN A 115 29.75 4.80 -5.34
C ASN A 115 30.74 5.17 -4.22
N VAL A 116 31.44 6.29 -4.35
CA VAL A 116 32.35 6.79 -3.31
C VAL A 116 31.58 7.17 -2.05
N GLN A 117 30.39 7.73 -2.18
CA GLN A 117 29.58 8.21 -1.06
C GLN A 117 28.95 7.10 -0.21
N VAL A 118 28.91 5.84 -0.67
CA VAL A 118 28.18 4.74 0.01
C VAL A 118 28.53 4.60 1.49
N PRO A 119 29.78 4.55 1.94
CA PRO A 119 30.10 4.40 3.36
C PRO A 119 29.66 5.62 4.19
N ALA A 120 29.82 6.84 3.66
CA ALA A 120 29.44 8.09 4.33
C ALA A 120 27.90 8.25 4.42
N LEU A 121 27.15 7.66 3.48
CA LEU A 121 25.69 7.58 3.55
C LEU A 121 25.27 6.82 4.82
N TYR A 122 25.84 5.64 5.04
CA TYR A 122 25.55 4.82 6.23
C TYR A 122 26.13 5.40 7.53
N ALA A 123 27.13 6.30 7.43
CA ALA A 123 27.61 7.09 8.57
C ALA A 123 26.63 8.17 9.01
N GLY A 124 25.63 8.50 8.18
CA GLY A 124 24.69 9.58 8.45
C GLY A 124 25.29 10.97 8.15
N THR A 125 26.35 11.05 7.37
CA THR A 125 26.96 12.32 6.93
C THR A 125 25.97 13.10 6.06
N PRO A 126 25.73 14.39 6.32
CA PRO A 126 24.82 15.21 5.53
C PRO A 126 25.19 15.20 4.03
N ALA A 127 24.17 15.17 3.14
CA ALA A 127 24.37 14.99 1.70
C ALA A 127 25.37 16.01 1.10
N ARG A 128 25.33 17.28 1.54
CA ARG A 128 26.21 18.33 1.07
C ARG A 128 27.68 18.09 1.45
N GLU A 129 27.91 17.64 2.68
CA GLU A 129 29.26 17.34 3.19
C GLU A 129 29.81 16.08 2.53
N ARG A 130 29.01 15.04 2.41
CA ARG A 130 29.33 13.77 1.74
C ARG A 130 29.71 14.00 0.28
N GLN A 131 28.95 14.87 -0.42
CA GLN A 131 29.27 15.22 -1.80
C GLN A 131 30.58 15.98 -1.91
N ALA A 132 30.85 16.93 -1.01
CA ALA A 132 32.09 17.69 -1.01
C ALA A 132 33.29 16.79 -0.74
N GLN A 133 33.22 15.88 0.23
CA GLN A 133 34.27 14.91 0.57
C GLN A 133 34.56 13.96 -0.62
N ALA A 134 33.47 13.40 -1.21
CA ALA A 134 33.65 12.51 -2.38
C ALA A 134 34.25 13.22 -3.57
N THR A 135 33.82 14.45 -3.87
CA THR A 135 34.42 15.25 -4.96
C THR A 135 35.90 15.55 -4.70
N MET A 136 36.27 15.91 -3.47
CA MET A 136 37.64 16.14 -3.08
C MET A 136 38.51 14.90 -3.29
N LEU A 137 38.02 13.71 -2.88
CA LEU A 137 38.73 12.45 -3.07
C LEU A 137 38.89 12.09 -4.54
N LEU A 138 37.82 12.26 -5.34
CA LEU A 138 37.89 12.00 -6.78
C LEU A 138 38.89 12.91 -7.51
N ASN A 139 38.92 14.20 -7.14
CA ASN A 139 39.87 15.15 -7.71
C ASN A 139 41.31 14.75 -7.40
N ARG A 140 41.58 14.33 -6.14
CA ARG A 140 42.95 13.86 -5.73
C ARG A 140 43.38 12.62 -6.51
N LEU A 141 42.43 11.75 -6.89
CA LEU A 141 42.71 10.52 -7.61
C LEU A 141 42.65 10.67 -9.14
N GLY A 142 42.59 11.92 -9.65
CA GLY A 142 42.54 12.20 -11.08
C GLY A 142 41.27 11.77 -11.79
N LEU A 143 40.15 11.74 -11.05
CA LEU A 143 38.82 11.30 -11.55
C LEU A 143 37.77 12.44 -11.57
N GLU A 144 38.21 13.69 -11.49
CA GLU A 144 37.38 14.88 -11.47
C GLU A 144 36.32 14.88 -12.58
N ASN A 145 36.75 14.63 -13.82
CA ASN A 145 35.86 14.64 -14.99
C ASN A 145 35.05 13.34 -15.18
N ARG A 146 35.11 12.40 -14.23
CA ARG A 146 34.47 11.09 -14.32
C ARG A 146 33.37 10.88 -13.25
N ALA A 147 33.09 11.89 -12.43
CA ALA A 147 32.17 11.78 -11.29
C ALA A 147 30.75 11.26 -11.65
N GLY A 148 30.25 11.66 -12.82
CA GLY A 148 28.92 11.21 -13.32
C GLY A 148 28.93 9.93 -14.17
N TYR A 149 30.09 9.29 -14.36
CA TYR A 149 30.22 8.09 -15.19
C TYR A 149 29.71 6.84 -14.43
N GLN A 150 29.22 5.87 -15.19
CA GLN A 150 28.88 4.55 -14.65
C GLN A 150 30.14 3.69 -14.57
N PRO A 151 30.23 2.70 -13.67
CA PRO A 151 31.38 1.82 -13.53
C PRO A 151 31.84 1.16 -14.85
N ASN A 152 30.92 0.76 -15.71
CA ASN A 152 31.21 0.14 -17.02
C ASN A 152 31.79 1.09 -18.07
N GLN A 153 31.82 2.39 -17.78
CA GLN A 153 32.43 3.41 -18.65
C GLN A 153 33.90 3.76 -18.28
N LEU A 154 34.42 3.08 -17.24
CA LEU A 154 35.76 3.32 -16.70
C LEU A 154 36.72 2.19 -17.06
N SER A 155 37.99 2.52 -17.21
CA SER A 155 39.06 1.51 -17.27
C SER A 155 39.24 0.81 -15.92
N GLY A 156 39.85 -0.38 -15.90
CA GLY A 156 40.12 -1.12 -14.68
C GLY A 156 40.87 -0.32 -13.62
N GLY A 157 41.92 0.39 -14.01
CA GLY A 157 42.69 1.27 -13.09
C GLY A 157 41.86 2.43 -12.56
N GLN A 158 40.96 3.00 -13.37
CA GLN A 158 40.02 4.03 -12.90
C GLN A 158 38.99 3.45 -11.91
N GLN A 159 38.43 2.26 -12.17
CA GLN A 159 37.52 1.58 -11.24
C GLN A 159 38.24 1.30 -9.91
N GLN A 160 39.49 0.88 -9.93
CA GLN A 160 40.29 0.63 -8.73
C GLN A 160 40.47 1.91 -7.91
N ARG A 161 40.83 3.03 -8.59
CA ARG A 161 40.91 4.34 -7.92
C ARG A 161 39.60 4.79 -7.30
N VAL A 162 38.43 4.52 -7.91
CA VAL A 162 37.12 4.75 -7.30
C VAL A 162 36.94 3.87 -6.07
N SER A 163 37.34 2.59 -6.10
CA SER A 163 37.27 1.69 -4.93
C SER A 163 38.13 2.20 -3.78
N ILE A 164 39.35 2.75 -4.07
CA ILE A 164 40.20 3.39 -3.05
C ILE A 164 39.57 4.67 -2.51
N ALA A 165 39.00 5.53 -3.37
CA ALA A 165 38.25 6.71 -2.92
C ALA A 165 37.12 6.34 -1.96
N ARG A 166 36.38 5.29 -2.29
CA ARG A 166 35.31 4.76 -1.41
C ARG A 166 35.84 4.25 -0.07
N ALA A 167 37.03 3.61 -0.07
CA ALA A 167 37.67 3.13 1.14
C ALA A 167 38.10 4.27 2.09
N LEU A 168 38.40 5.43 1.52
CA LEU A 168 38.97 6.60 2.24
C LEU A 168 37.92 7.59 2.74
N ILE A 169 36.68 7.54 2.28
CA ILE A 169 35.68 8.62 2.53
C ILE A 169 35.36 8.84 4.01
N ASN A 170 35.42 7.79 4.82
CA ASN A 170 35.24 7.87 6.27
C ASN A 170 36.57 7.83 7.05
N GLY A 171 37.70 8.07 6.39
CA GLY A 171 39.02 8.12 6.97
C GLY A 171 39.90 6.89 6.70
N GLY A 172 39.32 5.67 6.55
CA GLY A 172 40.05 4.45 6.17
C GLY A 172 41.32 4.16 6.99
N HIS A 173 41.21 4.11 8.33
CA HIS A 173 42.38 3.90 9.20
C HIS A 173 43.13 2.60 8.91
N VAL A 174 42.38 1.54 8.55
CA VAL A 174 42.92 0.26 8.09
C VAL A 174 42.40 -0.03 6.69
N ILE A 175 43.27 -0.10 5.72
CA ILE A 175 42.94 -0.42 4.32
C ILE A 175 43.23 -1.90 4.10
N LEU A 176 42.20 -2.65 3.75
CA LEU A 176 42.25 -4.06 3.38
C LEU A 176 42.23 -4.16 1.85
N ALA A 177 43.34 -4.46 1.22
CA ALA A 177 43.49 -4.53 -0.23
C ALA A 177 43.66 -5.98 -0.68
N ASP A 178 42.62 -6.57 -1.29
CA ASP A 178 42.60 -7.92 -1.81
C ASP A 178 42.96 -7.93 -3.30
N GLU A 179 44.16 -8.39 -3.62
CA GLU A 179 44.73 -8.47 -4.97
C GLU A 179 44.48 -7.18 -5.80
N PRO A 180 44.87 -6.00 -5.30
CA PRO A 180 44.43 -4.72 -5.88
C PRO A 180 44.97 -4.46 -7.29
N THR A 181 45.94 -5.25 -7.75
CA THR A 181 46.55 -5.16 -9.08
C THR A 181 46.20 -6.34 -10.00
N GLY A 182 45.56 -7.38 -9.49
CA GLY A 182 45.35 -8.65 -10.18
C GLY A 182 44.52 -8.59 -11.47
N ALA A 183 43.70 -7.56 -11.64
CA ALA A 183 42.88 -7.33 -12.84
C ALA A 183 43.37 -6.12 -13.68
N LEU A 184 44.57 -5.61 -13.43
CA LEU A 184 45.11 -4.41 -14.06
C LEU A 184 46.29 -4.72 -14.99
N ASP A 185 46.49 -3.86 -15.99
CA ASP A 185 47.72 -3.82 -16.73
C ASP A 185 48.89 -3.34 -15.84
N SER A 186 50.16 -3.61 -16.26
CA SER A 186 51.35 -3.33 -15.46
C SER A 186 51.50 -1.84 -15.08
N HIS A 187 51.09 -0.92 -15.96
CA HIS A 187 51.17 0.51 -15.69
C HIS A 187 50.16 0.94 -14.65
N SER A 188 48.88 0.58 -14.84
CA SER A 188 47.78 0.87 -13.89
C SER A 188 48.03 0.19 -12.54
N GLY A 189 48.60 -1.02 -12.54
CA GLY A 189 49.00 -1.74 -11.32
C GLY A 189 50.08 -0.99 -10.54
N ALA A 190 51.12 -0.46 -11.22
CA ALA A 190 52.15 0.35 -10.59
C ALA A 190 51.61 1.65 -9.97
N GLU A 191 50.71 2.34 -10.66
CA GLU A 191 50.00 3.54 -10.13
C GLU A 191 49.21 3.25 -8.85
N VAL A 192 48.45 2.14 -8.81
CA VAL A 192 47.70 1.73 -7.63
C VAL A 192 48.63 1.39 -6.47
N MET A 193 49.74 0.70 -6.71
CA MET A 193 50.73 0.38 -5.66
C MET A 193 51.44 1.61 -5.15
N ALA A 194 51.78 2.58 -6.01
CA ALA A 194 52.36 3.86 -5.61
C ALA A 194 51.37 4.62 -4.67
N LEU A 195 50.08 4.65 -5.01
CA LEU A 195 49.04 5.26 -4.18
C LEU A 195 48.93 4.58 -2.80
N LEU A 196 48.94 3.23 -2.74
CA LEU A 196 48.91 2.52 -1.48
C LEU A 196 50.13 2.80 -0.61
N ARG A 197 51.34 2.93 -1.21
CA ARG A 197 52.59 3.34 -0.50
C ARG A 197 52.44 4.74 0.08
N GLU A 198 51.97 5.68 -0.72
CA GLU A 198 51.72 7.06 -0.27
C GLU A 198 50.76 7.12 0.93
N LEU A 199 49.68 6.34 0.87
CA LEU A 199 48.72 6.22 1.99
C LEU A 199 49.38 5.64 3.26
N ALA A 200 50.27 4.65 3.11
CA ALA A 200 51.05 4.10 4.22
C ALA A 200 52.01 5.14 4.83
N ASP A 201 52.65 5.94 3.97
CA ASP A 201 53.57 7.01 4.42
C ASP A 201 52.87 8.14 5.16
N VAL A 202 51.60 8.39 4.83
CA VAL A 202 50.75 9.34 5.54
C VAL A 202 50.21 8.78 6.88
N GLY A 203 50.38 7.46 7.15
CA GLY A 203 50.04 6.83 8.43
C GLY A 203 48.82 5.89 8.42
N HIS A 204 48.27 5.57 7.24
CA HIS A 204 47.25 4.50 7.15
C HIS A 204 47.88 3.13 7.39
N THR A 205 47.18 2.25 8.09
CA THR A 205 47.56 0.84 8.21
C THR A 205 47.08 0.11 6.98
N ILE A 206 47.98 -0.55 6.24
CA ILE A 206 47.64 -1.24 5.00
C ILE A 206 47.91 -2.72 5.15
N ILE A 207 46.91 -3.54 4.87
CA ILE A 207 46.99 -5.00 4.81
C ILE A 207 46.74 -5.39 3.35
N LEU A 208 47.79 -5.72 2.68
CA LEU A 208 47.79 -6.12 1.25
C LEU A 208 47.74 -7.64 1.16
N ILE A 209 46.81 -8.17 0.42
CA ILE A 209 46.72 -9.61 0.12
C ILE A 209 47.09 -9.80 -1.35
N THR A 210 48.04 -10.65 -1.59
CA THR A 210 48.47 -10.96 -2.95
C THR A 210 49.14 -12.34 -3.03
N HIS A 211 49.14 -12.91 -4.22
CA HIS A 211 49.94 -14.09 -4.55
C HIS A 211 51.21 -13.73 -5.30
N ASP A 212 51.35 -12.46 -5.72
CA ASP A 212 52.51 -11.94 -6.43
C ASP A 212 53.58 -11.43 -5.45
N LEU A 213 54.75 -12.05 -5.50
CA LEU A 213 55.89 -11.71 -4.64
C LEU A 213 56.47 -10.33 -4.98
N GLN A 214 56.38 -9.87 -6.23
CA GLN A 214 56.88 -8.54 -6.63
C GLN A 214 55.99 -7.44 -6.03
N VAL A 215 54.67 -7.66 -6.02
CA VAL A 215 53.72 -6.76 -5.37
C VAL A 215 53.91 -6.76 -3.86
N ALA A 216 54.11 -7.94 -3.26
CA ALA A 216 54.34 -8.10 -1.82
C ALA A 216 55.66 -7.45 -1.34
N SER A 217 56.72 -7.45 -2.18
CA SER A 217 57.99 -6.85 -1.81
C SER A 217 57.95 -5.33 -1.64
N GLN A 218 56.86 -4.69 -2.05
CA GLN A 218 56.61 -3.27 -1.82
C GLN A 218 56.10 -2.93 -0.42
N ALA A 219 55.65 -3.96 0.33
CA ALA A 219 55.27 -3.80 1.74
C ALA A 219 56.49 -3.82 2.66
N ARG A 220 56.38 -3.17 3.83
CA ARG A 220 57.46 -3.14 4.83
C ARG A 220 57.61 -4.46 5.60
N ARG A 221 56.57 -5.29 5.62
CA ARG A 221 56.51 -6.59 6.30
C ARG A 221 55.75 -7.58 5.44
N VAL A 222 56.29 -8.78 5.30
CA VAL A 222 55.69 -9.86 4.52
C VAL A 222 55.39 -11.06 5.43
N VAL A 223 54.13 -11.44 5.50
CA VAL A 223 53.62 -12.59 6.24
C VAL A 223 53.19 -13.67 5.24
N ARG A 224 53.84 -14.81 5.26
CA ARG A 224 53.54 -15.94 4.34
C ARG A 224 52.60 -16.92 4.98
N ILE A 225 51.52 -17.22 4.28
CA ILE A 225 50.50 -18.16 4.67
C ILE A 225 50.54 -19.38 3.75
N SER A 226 50.63 -20.57 4.32
CA SER A 226 50.48 -21.85 3.60
C SER A 226 49.57 -22.76 4.42
N ASP A 227 48.61 -23.40 3.74
CA ASP A 227 47.69 -24.39 4.34
C ASP A 227 47.02 -23.92 5.66
N GLY A 228 46.57 -22.66 5.65
CA GLY A 228 45.87 -22.07 6.79
C GLY A 228 46.74 -21.75 8.01
N ARG A 229 48.11 -21.70 7.84
CA ARG A 229 49.06 -21.38 8.91
C ARG A 229 50.02 -20.28 8.45
N ILE A 230 50.50 -19.47 9.37
CA ILE A 230 51.62 -18.57 9.13
C ILE A 230 52.89 -19.41 9.17
N VAL A 231 53.67 -19.38 8.07
CA VAL A 231 54.90 -20.13 7.93
C VAL A 231 56.13 -19.22 7.99
N ASP A 232 55.98 -17.94 7.72
CA ASP A 232 57.06 -16.95 7.75
C ASP A 232 56.50 -15.56 8.03
N ASP A 233 57.23 -14.72 8.76
CA ASP A 233 56.88 -13.36 9.12
C ASP A 233 58.16 -12.52 9.17
N THR A 234 58.42 -11.79 8.09
CA THR A 234 59.72 -11.10 7.87
C THR A 234 59.52 -9.60 7.65
N ALA A 235 60.22 -8.79 8.44
CA ALA A 235 60.35 -7.36 8.17
C ALA A 235 61.36 -7.14 7.05
N GLN A 236 60.97 -6.42 6.02
CA GLN A 236 61.86 -6.10 4.90
C GLN A 236 62.64 -4.80 5.18
N ASN A 237 63.96 -4.85 4.98
CA ASN A 237 64.79 -3.63 4.99
C ASN A 237 64.52 -2.80 3.71
N THR A 238 64.14 -1.56 3.87
CA THR A 238 63.55 -0.65 2.87
C THR A 238 64.53 -0.20 1.76
N GLU A 239 65.67 -0.84 1.54
CA GLU A 239 66.66 -0.40 0.51
C GLU A 239 66.34 -0.91 -0.91
N SER A 240 65.55 -1.96 -1.08
CA SER A 240 65.29 -2.54 -2.42
C SER A 240 64.16 -1.85 -3.23
N GLY A 241 63.44 -0.86 -2.66
CA GLY A 241 62.30 -0.20 -3.29
C GLY A 241 62.66 1.00 -4.21
N ARG A 242 63.90 1.43 -4.24
CA ARG A 242 64.29 2.66 -4.96
C ARG A 242 64.49 2.55 -6.47
N GLU A 243 64.46 1.36 -7.03
CA GLU A 243 64.65 1.17 -8.47
C GLU A 243 63.41 1.48 -9.34
N PHE A 244 62.24 1.60 -8.72
CA PHE A 244 60.96 1.93 -9.41
C PHE A 244 60.58 3.43 -9.39
N ASP A 245 61.25 4.24 -8.58
CA ASP A 245 60.94 5.67 -8.40
C ASP A 245 61.24 6.56 -9.61
N SER A 246 61.92 6.03 -10.65
CA SER A 246 62.31 6.82 -11.82
C SER A 246 61.19 6.99 -12.87
N ILE A 247 60.02 6.43 -12.68
CA ILE A 247 58.93 6.45 -13.69
C ILE A 247 57.82 7.45 -13.33
N LEU A 248 57.79 7.97 -12.11
CA LEU A 248 56.68 8.81 -11.61
C LEU A 248 57.12 10.18 -11.07
N GLU A 249 57.59 11.06 -11.94
CA GLU A 249 57.63 12.49 -11.65
C GLU A 249 56.23 13.08 -11.93
N GLY A 250 55.43 13.43 -10.89
CA GLY A 250 54.31 14.31 -11.10
C GLY A 250 53.04 14.23 -10.22
N VAL A 251 52.90 13.31 -9.26
CA VAL A 251 51.72 13.28 -8.39
C VAL A 251 52.16 13.41 -6.93
N SER A 252 52.33 14.63 -6.47
CA SER A 252 52.52 14.91 -5.05
C SER A 252 51.20 15.24 -4.41
N MET A 253 50.72 14.39 -3.48
CA MET A 253 49.52 14.68 -2.68
C MET A 253 49.87 15.65 -1.53
N PRO A 254 49.04 16.71 -1.27
CA PRO A 254 49.19 17.50 -0.06
C PRO A 254 48.91 16.62 1.15
N ALA A 255 49.75 16.66 2.17
CA ALA A 255 49.72 15.87 3.38
C ALA A 255 48.31 15.96 4.07
N VAL A 256 47.54 14.90 4.00
CA VAL A 256 46.41 14.71 4.91
C VAL A 256 46.97 13.98 6.11
N THR A 257 47.19 14.69 7.20
CA THR A 257 47.47 14.07 8.49
C THR A 257 46.28 13.21 8.89
N VAL A 258 46.48 11.88 8.86
CA VAL A 258 45.52 10.95 9.46
C VAL A 258 45.51 11.27 10.94
N PRO A 259 44.37 11.63 11.55
CA PRO A 259 44.30 11.78 13.00
C PRO A 259 44.73 10.46 13.61
N SER A 260 45.74 10.51 14.50
CA SER A 260 46.16 9.30 15.23
C SER A 260 44.92 8.67 15.87
N LEU A 261 44.72 7.38 15.58
CA LEU A 261 43.55 6.64 16.12
C LEU A 261 43.76 6.54 17.63
N ASP A 262 43.17 7.47 18.39
CA ASP A 262 43.06 7.29 19.83
C ASP A 262 42.08 6.10 20.06
N ALA A 263 42.71 4.91 20.18
CA ALA A 263 41.97 3.65 20.29
C ALA A 263 40.91 3.69 21.39
N HIS A 264 41.20 4.38 22.49
CA HIS A 264 40.27 4.49 23.61
C HIS A 264 39.10 5.43 23.31
N ALA A 265 39.36 6.58 22.70
CA ALA A 265 38.31 7.53 22.28
C ALA A 265 37.44 6.96 21.16
N PHE A 266 38.05 6.22 20.21
CA PHE A 266 37.34 5.55 19.12
C PHE A 266 36.39 4.47 19.65
N MET A 267 36.86 3.61 20.55
CA MET A 267 36.06 2.56 21.15
C MET A 267 34.99 3.11 22.09
N THR A 268 35.25 4.19 22.81
CA THR A 268 34.26 4.88 23.64
C THR A 268 33.10 5.42 22.79
N ARG A 269 33.38 6.01 21.63
CA ARG A 269 32.35 6.44 20.65
C ARG A 269 31.54 5.30 20.13
N MET A 270 32.14 4.13 19.88
CA MET A 270 31.43 2.92 19.45
C MET A 270 30.46 2.40 20.52
N VAL A 271 30.90 2.37 21.80
CA VAL A 271 30.07 1.87 22.91
C VAL A 271 28.96 2.85 23.28
N GLN A 272 29.24 4.14 23.23
CA GLN A 272 28.25 5.20 23.53
C GLN A 272 27.17 5.35 22.46
N GLY A 273 27.31 4.63 21.31
CA GLY A 273 26.33 4.63 20.24
C GLY A 273 25.97 6.04 19.82
N VAL A 274 26.93 6.80 19.27
CA VAL A 274 26.63 8.08 18.63
C VAL A 274 25.69 7.80 17.46
N SER A 275 24.39 7.74 17.78
CA SER A 275 23.36 7.88 16.79
C SER A 275 23.45 9.33 16.29
N HIS A 276 24.10 9.55 15.17
CA HIS A 276 23.79 10.76 14.44
C HIS A 276 22.29 10.67 14.17
N ASN A 277 21.54 11.59 14.79
CA ASN A 277 20.12 11.79 14.51
C ASN A 277 20.00 12.38 13.08
N ALA A 278 20.35 11.58 12.09
CA ALA A 278 19.85 11.85 10.75
C ALA A 278 18.33 11.85 10.88
N SER A 279 17.71 12.98 10.59
CA SER A 279 16.26 13.11 10.63
C SER A 279 15.67 11.95 9.82
N TRP A 280 14.78 11.16 10.43
CA TRP A 280 14.10 10.04 9.75
C TRP A 280 13.48 10.47 8.41
N LEU A 281 13.18 11.77 8.25
CA LEU A 281 12.68 12.38 7.00
C LEU A 281 13.74 12.44 5.91
N THR A 282 15.02 12.69 6.24
CA THR A 282 16.12 12.71 5.25
C THR A 282 16.42 11.29 4.78
N ASP A 283 16.46 10.32 5.69
CA ASP A 283 16.63 8.90 5.36
C ASP A 283 15.48 8.39 4.47
N ALA A 284 14.23 8.78 4.78
CA ALA A 284 13.07 8.42 3.99
C ALA A 284 13.11 9.04 2.58
N SER A 285 13.51 10.30 2.44
CA SER A 285 13.59 10.97 1.13
C SER A 285 14.70 10.36 0.24
N GLU A 286 15.84 9.98 0.82
CA GLU A 286 16.92 9.30 0.09
C GLU A 286 16.53 7.87 -0.31
N ALA A 287 15.86 7.12 0.59
CA ALA A 287 15.32 5.80 0.27
C ALA A 287 14.29 5.88 -0.86
N LEU A 288 13.43 6.91 -0.83
CA LEU A 288 12.39 7.15 -1.85
C LEU A 288 13.03 7.50 -3.21
N SER A 289 14.06 8.36 -3.24
CA SER A 289 14.77 8.73 -4.47
C SER A 289 15.51 7.54 -5.08
N SER A 290 16.13 6.70 -4.25
CA SER A 290 16.78 5.45 -4.66
C SER A 290 15.77 4.45 -5.23
N ALA A 291 14.62 4.28 -4.56
CA ALA A 291 13.51 3.44 -5.01
C ALA A 291 12.97 3.91 -6.36
N TRP A 292 12.78 5.22 -6.56
CA TRP A 292 12.33 5.80 -7.82
C TRP A 292 13.28 5.49 -8.98
N ARG A 293 14.60 5.64 -8.78
CA ARG A 293 15.61 5.28 -9.82
C ARG A 293 15.53 3.80 -10.18
N THR A 294 15.38 2.93 -9.19
CA THR A 294 15.29 1.47 -9.39
C THR A 294 14.08 1.07 -10.25
N LEU A 295 12.93 1.74 -10.10
CA LEU A 295 11.72 1.49 -10.89
C LEU A 295 11.92 1.72 -12.40
N TRP A 296 12.79 2.67 -12.78
CA TRP A 296 13.06 3.00 -14.18
C TRP A 296 14.06 2.07 -14.86
N VAL A 297 14.92 1.40 -14.10
CA VAL A 297 15.94 0.49 -14.65
C VAL A 297 15.33 -0.76 -15.26
N ASN A 298 14.28 -1.34 -14.62
CA ASN A 298 13.65 -2.59 -15.04
C ASN A 298 12.16 -2.40 -15.38
N ARG A 299 11.86 -1.57 -16.40
CA ARG A 299 10.51 -1.12 -16.78
C ARG A 299 9.49 -2.24 -16.95
N PHE A 300 9.87 -3.31 -17.66
CA PHE A 300 8.94 -4.42 -17.95
C PHE A 300 8.49 -5.14 -16.66
N ARG A 301 9.43 -5.40 -15.75
CA ARG A 301 9.13 -6.03 -14.46
C ARG A 301 8.24 -5.13 -13.60
N THR A 302 8.56 -3.84 -13.55
CA THR A 302 7.78 -2.84 -12.80
C THR A 302 6.35 -2.78 -13.29
N VAL A 303 6.12 -2.75 -14.61
CA VAL A 303 4.77 -2.77 -15.20
C VAL A 303 4.00 -4.02 -14.81
N LEU A 304 4.64 -5.20 -14.87
CA LEU A 304 4.00 -6.46 -14.51
C LEU A 304 3.59 -6.51 -13.02
N THR A 305 4.43 -5.95 -12.15
CA THR A 305 4.16 -5.86 -10.71
C THR A 305 3.01 -4.89 -10.43
N LEU A 306 3.05 -3.74 -11.08
CA LEU A 306 2.02 -2.70 -10.94
C LEU A 306 0.66 -3.20 -11.41
N LEU A 307 0.61 -4.03 -12.46
CA LEU A 307 -0.63 -4.52 -13.06
C LEU A 307 -1.53 -5.21 -12.04
N GLY A 308 -0.99 -6.06 -11.17
CA GLY A 308 -1.76 -6.74 -10.12
C GLY A 308 -2.40 -5.77 -9.12
N ILE A 309 -1.63 -4.76 -8.66
CA ILE A 309 -2.14 -3.74 -7.74
C ILE A 309 -3.16 -2.84 -8.44
N VAL A 310 -2.86 -2.41 -9.67
CA VAL A 310 -3.72 -1.54 -10.47
C VAL A 310 -5.08 -2.19 -10.72
N ILE A 311 -5.10 -3.45 -11.14
CA ILE A 311 -6.36 -4.20 -11.34
C ILE A 311 -7.12 -4.32 -10.02
N GLY A 312 -6.46 -4.65 -8.91
CA GLY A 312 -7.09 -4.77 -7.60
C GLY A 312 -7.75 -3.46 -7.13
N VAL A 313 -7.05 -2.34 -7.25
CA VAL A 313 -7.55 -1.02 -6.87
C VAL A 313 -8.66 -0.56 -7.82
N ALA A 314 -8.46 -0.67 -9.13
CA ALA A 314 -9.44 -0.25 -10.12
C ALA A 314 -10.74 -1.04 -10.00
N SER A 315 -10.68 -2.37 -9.85
CA SER A 315 -11.86 -3.20 -9.66
C SER A 315 -12.62 -2.85 -8.38
N MET A 316 -11.91 -2.59 -7.27
CA MET A 316 -12.53 -2.18 -6.02
C MET A 316 -13.31 -0.86 -6.17
N ILE A 317 -12.73 0.13 -6.86
CA ILE A 317 -13.37 1.43 -7.09
C ILE A 317 -14.60 1.28 -7.97
N VAL A 318 -14.47 0.57 -9.10
CA VAL A 318 -15.59 0.39 -10.05
C VAL A 318 -16.73 -0.38 -9.41
N LEU A 319 -16.44 -1.50 -8.71
CA LEU A 319 -17.47 -2.33 -8.08
C LEU A 319 -18.21 -1.57 -6.98
N THR A 320 -17.49 -0.81 -6.14
CA THR A 320 -18.14 0.01 -5.11
C THR A 320 -18.94 1.15 -5.69
N ALA A 321 -18.48 1.78 -6.77
CA ALA A 321 -19.15 2.90 -7.42
C ALA A 321 -20.45 2.48 -8.13
N VAL A 322 -20.47 1.34 -8.80
CA VAL A 322 -21.66 0.76 -9.44
C VAL A 322 -22.64 0.25 -8.38
N GLY A 323 -22.14 -0.45 -7.34
CA GLY A 323 -22.98 -0.95 -6.24
C GLY A 323 -23.73 0.18 -5.53
N GLN A 324 -23.05 1.26 -5.17
CA GLN A 324 -23.68 2.42 -4.52
C GLN A 324 -24.72 3.09 -5.42
N ALA A 325 -24.42 3.22 -6.72
CA ALA A 325 -25.37 3.82 -7.66
C ALA A 325 -26.62 2.99 -7.84
N THR A 326 -26.50 1.67 -7.88
CA THR A 326 -27.62 0.75 -8.02
C THR A 326 -28.51 0.80 -6.76
N SER A 327 -27.89 0.81 -5.58
CA SER A 327 -28.60 0.94 -4.30
C SER A 327 -29.36 2.27 -4.19
N GLU A 328 -28.71 3.37 -4.53
CA GLU A 328 -29.37 4.69 -4.49
C GLU A 328 -30.53 4.79 -5.49
N LYS A 329 -30.38 4.20 -6.68
CA LYS A 329 -31.47 4.14 -7.68
C LYS A 329 -32.65 3.33 -7.17
N ALA A 330 -32.39 2.18 -6.54
CA ALA A 330 -33.42 1.33 -5.94
C ALA A 330 -34.17 2.06 -4.80
N LEU A 331 -33.44 2.74 -3.92
CA LEU A 331 -34.05 3.54 -2.84
C LEU A 331 -34.91 4.69 -3.37
N ARG A 332 -34.42 5.44 -4.35
CA ARG A 332 -35.20 6.53 -4.98
C ARG A 332 -36.47 6.02 -5.64
N GLN A 333 -36.41 4.89 -6.33
CA GLN A 333 -37.62 4.26 -6.88
C GLN A 333 -38.63 3.90 -5.78
N MET A 334 -38.17 3.37 -4.63
CA MET A 334 -39.02 3.03 -3.50
C MET A 334 -39.63 4.25 -2.80
N GLU A 335 -38.91 5.36 -2.66
CA GLU A 335 -39.42 6.62 -2.14
C GLU A 335 -40.57 7.18 -3.00
N THR A 336 -40.51 7.00 -4.30
CA THR A 336 -41.55 7.45 -5.25
C THR A 336 -42.86 6.65 -5.09
N PHE A 337 -42.78 5.38 -4.68
CA PHE A 337 -43.97 4.52 -4.44
C PHE A 337 -44.71 4.74 -3.10
N GLY A 338 -44.61 5.91 -2.50
CA GLY A 338 -45.40 6.29 -1.31
C GLY A 338 -44.69 6.10 0.03
N GLY A 339 -43.34 6.12 0.00
CA GLY A 339 -42.54 6.15 1.23
C GLY A 339 -42.22 4.78 1.82
N VAL A 340 -41.14 4.75 2.56
CA VAL A 340 -40.52 3.58 3.18
C VAL A 340 -41.40 3.04 4.33
N HIS A 341 -42.30 3.84 4.87
CA HIS A 341 -43.10 3.50 6.07
C HIS A 341 -44.54 3.02 5.76
N ARG A 342 -44.89 2.83 4.47
CA ARG A 342 -46.24 2.45 4.08
C ARG A 342 -46.44 0.94 4.00
N MET A 343 -47.50 0.45 4.63
CA MET A 343 -47.96 -0.93 4.51
C MET A 343 -49.40 -0.94 3.99
N SER A 344 -49.85 -2.07 3.42
CA SER A 344 -51.21 -2.25 2.93
C SER A 344 -51.76 -3.59 3.38
N ILE A 345 -53.03 -3.63 3.76
CA ILE A 345 -53.76 -4.85 4.07
C ILE A 345 -54.90 -5.00 3.04
N TRP A 346 -54.97 -6.15 2.40
CA TRP A 346 -55.95 -6.45 1.37
C TRP A 346 -56.71 -7.71 1.73
N GLY A 347 -58.00 -7.82 1.32
CA GLY A 347 -58.69 -9.09 1.35
C GLY A 347 -58.00 -10.12 0.44
N SER A 348 -57.89 -11.34 0.90
CA SER A 348 -57.27 -12.46 0.18
C SER A 348 -58.23 -13.67 0.19
N ILE A 349 -57.94 -14.63 -0.68
CA ILE A 349 -58.67 -15.91 -0.64
C ILE A 349 -58.05 -16.74 0.49
N ASP A 350 -58.88 -17.15 1.46
CA ASP A 350 -58.45 -18.10 2.49
C ASP A 350 -58.08 -19.44 1.84
N SER A 351 -56.86 -19.87 2.07
CA SER A 351 -56.34 -21.12 1.51
C SER A 351 -57.05 -22.38 2.02
N THR A 352 -57.77 -22.29 3.14
CA THR A 352 -58.45 -23.41 3.77
C THR A 352 -59.91 -23.51 3.34
N THR A 353 -60.61 -22.38 3.25
CA THR A 353 -62.03 -22.33 2.96
C THR A 353 -62.35 -21.95 1.52
N GLY A 354 -61.39 -21.40 0.76
CA GLY A 354 -61.58 -20.89 -0.59
C GLY A 354 -62.43 -19.62 -0.67
N ILE A 355 -62.80 -19.03 0.46
CA ILE A 355 -63.64 -17.83 0.53
C ILE A 355 -62.77 -16.59 0.40
N GLN A 356 -63.22 -15.63 -0.41
CA GLN A 356 -62.57 -14.35 -0.53
C GLN A 356 -62.91 -13.47 0.66
N GLY A 357 -61.90 -13.05 1.40
CA GLY A 357 -62.02 -12.13 2.51
C GLY A 357 -62.29 -10.70 2.06
N ASN A 358 -63.19 -10.04 2.73
CA ASN A 358 -63.49 -8.63 2.57
C ASN A 358 -63.08 -7.86 3.82
N ILE A 359 -62.33 -6.80 3.66
CA ILE A 359 -61.96 -5.91 4.77
C ILE A 359 -63.16 -5.08 5.18
N SER A 360 -63.41 -4.96 6.48
CA SER A 360 -64.52 -4.21 7.07
C SER A 360 -64.04 -2.92 7.77
N TYR A 361 -64.99 -2.04 8.08
CA TYR A 361 -64.68 -0.85 8.91
C TYR A 361 -64.25 -1.21 10.34
N ALA A 362 -64.70 -2.32 10.88
CA ALA A 362 -64.30 -2.79 12.21
C ALA A 362 -62.79 -3.16 12.22
N ASP A 363 -62.28 -3.75 11.13
CA ASP A 363 -60.91 -4.14 10.99
C ASP A 363 -59.97 -2.91 11.04
N ILE A 364 -60.41 -1.75 10.51
CA ILE A 364 -59.62 -0.49 10.54
C ILE A 364 -59.38 -0.07 11.99
N GLY A 365 -60.41 -0.08 12.83
CA GLY A 365 -60.30 0.30 14.24
C GLY A 365 -59.39 -0.64 15.03
N GLN A 366 -59.44 -1.94 14.72
CA GLN A 366 -58.57 -2.95 15.35
C GLN A 366 -57.11 -2.76 14.92
N VAL A 367 -56.87 -2.58 13.64
CA VAL A 367 -55.52 -2.33 13.12
C VAL A 367 -54.96 -1.04 13.68
N GLN A 368 -55.74 0.02 13.80
CA GLN A 368 -55.27 1.30 14.37
C GLN A 368 -54.87 1.19 15.84
N SER A 369 -55.37 0.21 16.59
CA SER A 369 -54.97 -0.04 17.98
C SER A 369 -53.60 -0.74 18.13
N VAL A 370 -53.06 -1.27 17.05
CA VAL A 370 -51.74 -1.97 17.07
C VAL A 370 -50.64 -0.97 17.27
N ARG A 371 -49.71 -1.32 18.15
CA ARG A 371 -48.52 -0.51 18.42
C ARG A 371 -47.70 -0.29 17.14
N ASN A 372 -47.03 0.87 17.00
CA ASN A 372 -46.24 1.28 15.82
C ASN A 372 -47.07 1.70 14.59
N ILE A 373 -48.41 1.66 14.64
CA ILE A 373 -49.24 2.23 13.57
C ILE A 373 -49.58 3.67 13.92
N ARG A 374 -49.17 4.59 13.03
CA ARG A 374 -49.40 6.02 13.22
C ARG A 374 -50.71 6.46 12.59
N LEU A 375 -50.97 6.06 11.35
CA LEU A 375 -52.18 6.43 10.60
C LEU A 375 -52.71 5.23 9.82
N THR A 376 -54.07 5.22 9.67
CA THR A 376 -54.78 4.23 8.85
C THR A 376 -55.72 4.93 7.89
N SER A 377 -55.85 4.43 6.66
CA SER A 377 -56.84 4.92 5.69
C SER A 377 -57.53 3.76 5.01
N PRO A 378 -58.88 3.71 5.03
CA PRO A 378 -59.59 2.84 4.10
C PRO A 378 -59.23 3.21 2.66
N PHE A 379 -59.24 2.19 1.83
CA PHE A 379 -58.82 2.35 0.45
C PHE A 379 -59.71 1.51 -0.48
N LEU A 380 -60.21 2.16 -1.55
CA LEU A 380 -60.97 1.50 -2.60
C LEU A 380 -60.58 2.10 -3.93
N THR A 381 -60.25 1.24 -4.92
CA THR A 381 -59.99 1.68 -6.29
C THR A 381 -61.04 1.16 -7.24
N ALA A 382 -61.47 2.03 -8.15
CA ALA A 382 -62.29 1.66 -9.30
C ALA A 382 -61.56 2.06 -10.56
N GLY A 383 -61.15 1.06 -11.38
CA GLY A 383 -60.42 1.30 -12.62
C GLY A 383 -61.38 1.53 -13.79
N GLY A 384 -60.94 2.36 -14.75
CA GLY A 384 -61.69 2.60 -16.00
C GLY A 384 -63.01 3.38 -15.81
N VAL A 385 -63.11 4.18 -14.74
CA VAL A 385 -64.31 5.00 -14.48
C VAL A 385 -64.36 6.17 -15.49
N LEU A 386 -65.52 6.38 -16.09
CA LEU A 386 -65.71 7.45 -17.04
C LEU A 386 -65.82 8.81 -16.35
N LEU A 387 -64.86 9.66 -16.66
CA LEU A 387 -64.83 11.07 -16.26
C LEU A 387 -65.28 11.94 -17.43
N ARG A 388 -66.04 12.97 -17.15
CA ARG A 388 -66.45 13.93 -18.19
C ARG A 388 -66.31 15.37 -17.66
N ALA A 389 -65.60 16.20 -18.43
CA ALA A 389 -65.51 17.65 -18.22
C ALA A 389 -65.88 18.35 -19.52
N GLY A 390 -67.05 19.01 -19.53
CA GLY A 390 -67.61 19.60 -20.77
C GLY A 390 -67.78 18.57 -21.89
N ASN A 391 -67.01 18.67 -22.98
CA ASN A 391 -67.04 17.75 -24.11
C ASN A 391 -65.95 16.67 -24.05
N VAL A 392 -65.03 16.73 -23.10
CA VAL A 392 -63.96 15.76 -22.96
C VAL A 392 -64.41 14.60 -22.09
N VAL A 393 -64.20 13.38 -22.58
CA VAL A 393 -64.48 12.10 -21.84
C VAL A 393 -63.16 11.35 -21.73
N LEU A 394 -62.84 10.93 -20.51
CA LEU A 394 -61.61 10.19 -20.15
C LEU A 394 -61.98 8.99 -19.26
N ALA A 395 -61.36 7.85 -19.46
CA ALA A 395 -61.38 6.77 -18.51
C ALA A 395 -60.18 6.88 -17.59
N ALA A 396 -60.43 7.02 -16.28
CA ALA A 396 -59.36 7.12 -15.29
C ALA A 396 -59.58 6.24 -14.08
N ASN A 397 -58.60 6.09 -13.22
CA ASN A 397 -58.69 5.39 -11.97
C ASN A 397 -59.26 6.31 -10.88
N VAL A 398 -60.28 5.88 -10.20
CA VAL A 398 -60.83 6.59 -9.07
C VAL A 398 -60.33 5.94 -7.78
N TRP A 399 -59.70 6.75 -6.95
CA TRP A 399 -59.20 6.34 -5.64
C TRP A 399 -60.07 6.98 -4.55
N SER A 400 -60.72 6.15 -3.79
CA SER A 400 -61.52 6.58 -2.64
C SER A 400 -60.74 6.27 -1.36
N VAL A 401 -60.36 7.34 -0.64
CA VAL A 401 -59.43 7.27 0.53
C VAL A 401 -59.88 8.25 1.61
N SER A 402 -59.39 8.09 2.84
CA SER A 402 -59.61 9.09 3.90
C SER A 402 -58.75 10.33 3.74
N ALA A 403 -59.03 11.38 4.49
CA ALA A 403 -58.23 12.60 4.54
C ALA A 403 -56.77 12.34 4.93
N GLN A 404 -56.48 11.33 5.74
CA GLN A 404 -55.14 10.93 6.19
C GLN A 404 -54.30 10.34 5.06
N ALA A 405 -54.89 9.95 3.94
CA ALA A 405 -54.18 9.41 2.79
C ALA A 405 -53.14 10.38 2.22
N LEU A 406 -53.35 11.69 2.32
CA LEU A 406 -52.38 12.71 1.90
C LEU A 406 -51.04 12.47 2.56
N GLU A 407 -51.01 12.18 3.87
CA GLU A 407 -49.77 11.90 4.61
C GLU A 407 -49.26 10.47 4.36
N ILE A 408 -50.16 9.48 4.35
CA ILE A 408 -49.80 8.07 4.14
C ILE A 408 -49.11 7.84 2.81
N PHE A 409 -49.58 8.51 1.73
CA PHE A 409 -49.01 8.42 0.39
C PHE A 409 -47.93 9.47 0.12
N ASN A 410 -47.67 10.39 1.07
CA ASN A 410 -46.77 11.52 0.91
C ASN A 410 -47.10 12.36 -0.33
N TRP A 411 -48.40 12.51 -0.65
CA TRP A 411 -48.85 13.32 -1.76
C TRP A 411 -48.69 14.80 -1.42
N LYS A 412 -48.41 15.60 -2.44
CA LYS A 412 -48.33 17.05 -2.32
C LYS A 412 -49.35 17.71 -3.23
N VAL A 413 -50.04 18.69 -2.71
CA VAL A 413 -51.03 19.47 -3.48
C VAL A 413 -50.29 20.57 -4.22
N ALA A 414 -50.38 20.59 -5.55
CA ALA A 414 -49.80 21.62 -6.40
C ALA A 414 -50.65 22.90 -6.38
N ARG A 415 -51.98 22.77 -6.42
CA ARG A 415 -52.92 23.87 -6.38
C ARG A 415 -54.18 23.46 -5.61
N GLY A 416 -54.82 24.43 -4.95
CA GLY A 416 -56.04 24.19 -4.17
C GLY A 416 -55.76 23.56 -2.81
N ILE A 417 -56.67 22.69 -2.36
CA ILE A 417 -56.61 21.99 -1.05
C ILE A 417 -56.95 20.53 -1.24
N PHE A 418 -56.56 19.71 -0.28
CA PHE A 418 -57.04 18.34 -0.15
C PHE A 418 -58.32 18.33 0.72
N PHE A 419 -59.18 17.33 0.56
CA PHE A 419 -60.39 17.20 1.37
C PHE A 419 -60.05 16.86 2.83
N THR A 420 -60.97 17.25 3.71
CA THR A 420 -60.87 17.08 5.15
C THR A 420 -61.73 15.91 5.66
N GLU A 421 -61.60 15.53 6.93
CA GLU A 421 -62.50 14.57 7.61
C GLU A 421 -63.93 15.08 7.65
N GLU A 422 -64.13 16.40 7.69
CA GLU A 422 -65.48 17.02 7.63
C GLU A 422 -66.13 16.79 6.27
N ASP A 423 -65.36 16.92 5.17
CA ASP A 423 -65.85 16.61 3.82
C ASP A 423 -66.24 15.14 3.69
N GLU A 424 -65.47 14.25 4.32
CA GLU A 424 -65.73 12.80 4.35
C GLU A 424 -67.03 12.48 5.13
N ASN A 425 -67.20 13.06 6.31
CA ASN A 425 -68.37 12.87 7.14
C ASN A 425 -69.66 13.44 6.53
N ASN A 426 -69.56 14.56 5.81
CA ASN A 426 -70.65 15.20 5.15
C ASN A 426 -70.97 14.63 3.76
N LEU A 427 -70.29 13.57 3.33
CA LEU A 427 -70.43 12.98 1.99
C LEU A 427 -70.26 14.03 0.87
N ALA A 428 -69.32 14.96 1.04
CA ALA A 428 -69.08 16.02 0.12
C ALA A 428 -68.67 15.50 -1.27
N THR A 429 -69.28 16.05 -2.31
CA THR A 429 -68.94 15.72 -3.71
C THR A 429 -67.77 16.60 -4.19
N VAL A 430 -66.58 16.31 -3.63
CA VAL A 430 -65.34 17.00 -3.97
C VAL A 430 -64.34 15.99 -4.52
N ALA A 431 -63.47 16.47 -5.39
CA ALA A 431 -62.44 15.64 -6.05
C ALA A 431 -61.07 16.37 -6.10
N VAL A 432 -60.01 15.61 -5.97
CA VAL A 432 -58.65 16.06 -6.20
C VAL A 432 -58.10 15.33 -7.44
N LEU A 433 -57.55 16.04 -8.39
CA LEU A 433 -57.08 15.47 -9.65
C LEU A 433 -55.60 15.14 -9.58
N GLY A 434 -55.20 14.03 -10.15
CA GLY A 434 -53.81 13.77 -10.51
C GLY A 434 -53.41 14.65 -11.72
N LYS A 435 -52.12 14.93 -11.86
CA LYS A 435 -51.59 15.87 -12.88
C LYS A 435 -52.02 15.46 -14.30
N ARG A 436 -51.85 14.22 -14.72
CA ARG A 436 -52.22 13.76 -16.06
C ARG A 436 -53.72 13.84 -16.30
N THR A 437 -54.51 13.41 -15.33
CA THR A 437 -55.97 13.53 -15.43
C THR A 437 -56.43 14.99 -15.62
N LYS A 438 -55.81 15.93 -14.89
CA LYS A 438 -56.05 17.37 -15.07
C LYS A 438 -55.70 17.83 -16.46
N GLU A 439 -54.51 17.48 -16.95
CA GLU A 439 -54.01 17.86 -18.26
C GLU A 439 -54.92 17.31 -19.39
N HIS A 440 -55.38 16.08 -19.28
CA HIS A 440 -56.29 15.48 -20.26
C HIS A 440 -57.70 16.11 -20.27
N LEU A 441 -58.27 16.44 -19.09
CA LEU A 441 -59.60 16.96 -18.99
C LEU A 441 -59.70 18.46 -19.28
N PHE A 442 -58.68 19.25 -18.87
CA PHE A 442 -58.76 20.73 -18.90
C PHE A 442 -57.63 21.37 -19.71
N GLY A 443 -56.65 20.61 -20.13
CA GLY A 443 -55.39 21.10 -20.79
C GLY A 443 -54.37 21.62 -19.81
N LEU A 444 -53.22 21.99 -20.35
CA LEU A 444 -52.03 22.37 -19.54
C LEU A 444 -52.22 23.69 -18.79
N GLU A 445 -52.84 24.70 -19.41
CA GLU A 445 -52.89 26.06 -18.90
C GLU A 445 -54.16 26.40 -18.09
N THR A 446 -55.19 25.58 -18.19
CA THR A 446 -56.51 25.86 -17.54
C THR A 446 -56.43 25.47 -16.07
N ASP A 447 -56.93 26.31 -15.17
CA ASP A 447 -57.10 26.01 -13.76
C ASP A 447 -58.33 25.08 -13.57
N ALA A 448 -58.09 23.89 -13.04
CA ALA A 448 -59.16 22.94 -12.79
C ALA A 448 -59.89 23.18 -11.44
N VAL A 449 -59.27 23.93 -10.51
CA VAL A 449 -59.82 24.16 -9.18
C VAL A 449 -61.12 24.99 -9.27
N GLY A 450 -62.16 24.54 -8.68
CA GLY A 450 -63.50 25.14 -8.71
C GLY A 450 -64.42 24.66 -9.84
N GLN A 451 -63.87 23.97 -10.85
CA GLN A 451 -64.62 23.38 -11.96
C GLN A 451 -65.37 22.12 -11.53
N TYR A 452 -66.39 21.74 -12.30
CA TYR A 452 -67.12 20.49 -12.06
C TYR A 452 -66.77 19.43 -13.09
N ILE A 453 -66.61 18.21 -12.58
CA ILE A 453 -66.44 17.02 -13.41
C ILE A 453 -67.57 16.01 -13.08
N LEU A 454 -68.03 15.29 -14.08
CA LEU A 454 -68.91 14.16 -13.87
C LEU A 454 -68.10 12.88 -13.72
N ILE A 455 -68.25 12.20 -12.61
CA ILE A 455 -67.66 10.89 -12.34
C ILE A 455 -68.79 9.88 -12.29
N ASN A 456 -68.89 8.96 -13.23
CA ASN A 456 -69.97 8.03 -13.36
C ASN A 456 -71.36 8.74 -13.29
N GLN A 457 -71.52 9.87 -13.98
CA GLN A 457 -72.71 10.75 -14.02
C GLN A 457 -73.00 11.56 -12.73
N VAL A 458 -72.19 11.44 -11.70
CA VAL A 458 -72.33 12.20 -10.47
C VAL A 458 -71.41 13.45 -10.55
N PRO A 459 -71.95 14.66 -10.28
CA PRO A 459 -71.14 15.87 -10.33
C PRO A 459 -70.26 16.00 -9.09
N PHE A 460 -68.96 16.20 -9.32
CA PHE A 460 -67.95 16.50 -8.31
C PHE A 460 -67.30 17.84 -8.58
N ARG A 461 -67.05 18.65 -7.55
CA ARG A 461 -66.29 19.88 -7.63
C ARG A 461 -64.82 19.56 -7.41
N VAL A 462 -63.97 20.00 -8.35
CA VAL A 462 -62.53 19.90 -8.20
C VAL A 462 -62.09 20.93 -7.15
N ILE A 463 -61.41 20.48 -6.08
CA ILE A 463 -60.91 21.34 -5.00
C ILE A 463 -59.40 21.39 -4.95
N GLY A 464 -58.68 20.48 -5.63
CA GLY A 464 -57.22 20.48 -5.66
C GLY A 464 -56.67 19.68 -6.82
N GLU A 465 -55.38 19.86 -7.03
CA GLU A 465 -54.52 19.20 -8.04
C GLU A 465 -53.26 18.69 -7.33
N LEU A 466 -52.91 17.43 -7.55
CA LEU A 466 -51.69 16.83 -6.98
C LEU A 466 -50.46 17.19 -7.83
N THR A 467 -49.29 17.22 -7.20
CA THR A 467 -48.03 17.29 -7.93
C THR A 467 -47.80 15.95 -8.67
N GLU A 468 -46.95 15.98 -9.69
CA GLU A 468 -46.54 14.79 -10.43
C GLU A 468 -45.93 13.75 -9.50
N ILE A 469 -46.43 12.52 -9.53
CA ILE A 469 -45.95 11.39 -8.74
C ILE A 469 -44.87 10.63 -9.51
N GLY A 470 -44.90 10.68 -10.84
CA GLY A 470 -43.78 10.25 -11.70
C GLY A 470 -43.58 8.73 -11.82
N THR A 471 -44.62 7.93 -11.50
CA THR A 471 -44.49 6.47 -11.61
C THR A 471 -45.24 5.95 -12.84
N ASP A 472 -44.46 5.47 -13.80
CA ASP A 472 -44.97 4.66 -14.92
C ASP A 472 -44.86 3.17 -14.58
N SER A 473 -45.88 2.61 -13.97
CA SER A 473 -46.01 1.15 -13.76
C SER A 473 -46.78 0.52 -14.93
N GLY A 474 -46.09 0.29 -16.04
CA GLY A 474 -46.72 -0.36 -17.19
C GLY A 474 -47.77 0.49 -17.90
N ASN A 475 -48.98 -0.01 -18.09
CA ASN A 475 -50.03 0.64 -18.90
C ASN A 475 -50.82 1.76 -18.20
N SER A 476 -50.55 2.07 -16.91
CA SER A 476 -51.22 3.14 -16.17
C SER A 476 -50.23 3.94 -15.35
N SER A 477 -50.20 5.24 -15.57
CA SER A 477 -49.47 6.17 -14.73
C SER A 477 -50.23 6.43 -13.45
N ASP A 478 -49.57 6.44 -12.31
CA ASP A 478 -50.18 6.83 -11.04
C ASP A 478 -50.62 8.31 -11.03
N ASP A 479 -50.22 9.09 -11.99
CA ASP A 479 -50.68 10.46 -12.24
C ASP A 479 -52.04 10.52 -12.95
N ASP A 480 -52.53 9.36 -13.48
CA ASP A 480 -53.81 9.28 -14.16
C ASP A 480 -54.91 8.76 -13.21
N MET A 481 -55.18 9.54 -12.19
CA MET A 481 -56.14 9.24 -11.15
C MET A 481 -57.01 10.44 -10.71
N VAL A 482 -58.15 10.13 -10.13
CA VAL A 482 -58.98 11.05 -9.35
C VAL A 482 -59.12 10.55 -7.93
N VAL A 483 -58.87 11.40 -6.97
CA VAL A 483 -58.96 11.06 -5.53
C VAL A 483 -60.24 11.64 -4.93
N LEU A 484 -61.03 10.81 -4.29
CA LEU A 484 -62.30 11.17 -3.67
C LEU A 484 -62.30 10.84 -2.16
N PRO A 485 -63.06 11.55 -1.33
CA PRO A 485 -63.33 11.12 0.04
C PRO A 485 -63.92 9.70 0.04
N PHE A 486 -63.42 8.82 0.93
CA PHE A 486 -63.79 7.41 0.93
C PHE A 486 -65.29 7.19 1.03
N SER A 487 -65.94 7.85 1.97
CA SER A 487 -67.40 7.73 2.19
C SER A 487 -68.22 8.13 0.97
N THR A 488 -67.78 9.11 0.21
CA THR A 488 -68.48 9.59 -1.01
C THR A 488 -68.16 8.70 -2.20
N GLY A 489 -66.90 8.36 -2.43
CA GLY A 489 -66.48 7.55 -3.58
C GLY A 489 -67.00 6.13 -3.50
N SER A 490 -66.96 5.49 -2.31
CA SER A 490 -67.47 4.15 -2.09
C SER A 490 -68.98 4.03 -2.35
N ARG A 491 -69.76 4.99 -1.86
CA ARG A 491 -71.26 4.93 -1.94
C ARG A 491 -71.77 5.45 -3.29
N ARG A 492 -71.22 6.57 -3.82
CA ARG A 492 -71.77 7.25 -4.99
C ARG A 492 -71.17 6.81 -6.31
N VAL A 493 -69.89 6.34 -6.30
CA VAL A 493 -69.19 5.96 -7.51
C VAL A 493 -69.06 4.45 -7.62
N ALA A 494 -68.60 3.76 -6.59
CA ALA A 494 -68.35 2.33 -6.64
C ALA A 494 -69.57 1.48 -6.21
N GLY A 495 -70.52 2.03 -5.47
CA GLY A 495 -71.68 1.28 -4.94
C GLY A 495 -71.33 0.22 -3.90
N VAL A 496 -70.17 0.32 -3.27
CA VAL A 496 -69.62 -0.64 -2.31
C VAL A 496 -69.41 0.09 -0.96
N ILE A 497 -69.78 -0.57 0.14
CA ILE A 497 -69.65 0.03 1.47
C ILE A 497 -68.28 -0.32 2.11
N ASN A 498 -67.83 -1.54 1.90
CA ASN A 498 -66.58 -2.02 2.49
C ASN A 498 -65.34 -1.58 1.70
N PRO A 499 -64.24 -1.26 2.37
CA PRO A 499 -62.98 -0.97 1.71
C PRO A 499 -62.40 -2.22 1.04
N ALA A 500 -61.71 -2.05 -0.05
CA ALA A 500 -60.92 -3.13 -0.67
C ALA A 500 -59.69 -3.47 0.15
N GLY A 501 -59.17 -2.48 0.91
CA GLY A 501 -58.04 -2.65 1.78
C GLY A 501 -57.85 -1.48 2.74
N ILE A 502 -56.80 -1.58 3.55
CA ILE A 502 -56.35 -0.55 4.49
C ILE A 502 -54.95 -0.16 4.15
N GLN A 503 -54.71 1.12 4.01
CA GLN A 503 -53.38 1.68 3.91
C GLN A 503 -52.90 2.13 5.29
N LEU A 504 -51.66 1.85 5.62
CA LEU A 504 -51.06 2.10 6.94
C LEU A 504 -49.79 2.91 6.80
N LEU A 505 -49.59 3.82 7.76
CA LEU A 505 -48.28 4.47 7.98
C LEU A 505 -47.76 3.98 9.33
N ILE A 506 -46.55 3.40 9.30
CA ILE A 506 -45.88 2.95 10.53
C ILE A 506 -44.87 4.01 11.02
N GLU A 507 -44.59 4.03 12.32
CA GLU A 507 -43.71 4.99 12.96
C GLU A 507 -42.26 4.58 12.84
N SER A 508 -41.91 3.32 13.11
CA SER A 508 -40.55 2.80 13.12
C SER A 508 -40.39 1.56 12.24
N LEU A 509 -39.29 1.49 11.49
CA LEU A 509 -38.91 0.33 10.68
C LEU A 509 -38.30 -0.80 11.51
N ASP A 510 -37.68 -0.48 12.65
CA ASP A 510 -36.93 -1.46 13.44
C ASP A 510 -37.81 -2.57 14.01
N THR A 511 -39.09 -2.27 14.27
CA THR A 511 -40.07 -3.19 14.86
C THR A 511 -41.06 -3.74 13.84
N ILE A 512 -40.77 -3.67 12.56
CA ILE A 512 -41.69 -4.00 11.48
C ILE A 512 -42.18 -5.46 11.55
N ASP A 513 -41.27 -6.41 11.81
CA ASP A 513 -41.60 -7.83 11.86
C ASP A 513 -42.55 -8.11 13.00
N GLN A 514 -42.37 -7.45 14.15
CA GLN A 514 -43.27 -7.51 15.28
C GLN A 514 -44.63 -6.88 14.94
N THR A 515 -44.62 -5.73 14.25
CA THR A 515 -45.86 -5.05 13.83
C THR A 515 -46.70 -5.92 12.90
N VAL A 516 -46.06 -6.63 11.93
CA VAL A 516 -46.73 -7.57 11.03
C VAL A 516 -47.39 -8.74 11.83
N GLN A 517 -46.66 -9.28 12.81
CA GLN A 517 -47.16 -10.34 13.68
C GLN A 517 -48.33 -9.85 14.52
N ASP A 518 -48.25 -8.67 15.13
CA ASP A 518 -49.28 -8.07 15.95
C ASP A 518 -50.57 -7.79 15.14
N ILE A 519 -50.41 -7.21 13.91
CA ILE A 519 -51.53 -7.02 12.98
C ILE A 519 -52.19 -8.36 12.65
N THR A 520 -51.38 -9.37 12.31
CA THR A 520 -51.85 -10.69 11.93
C THR A 520 -52.62 -11.33 13.08
N ALA A 521 -52.10 -11.29 14.31
CA ALA A 521 -52.73 -11.84 15.50
C ALA A 521 -54.05 -11.11 15.80
N THR A 522 -54.05 -9.76 15.76
CA THR A 522 -55.23 -8.94 16.04
C THR A 522 -56.37 -9.23 15.05
N LEU A 523 -56.06 -9.27 13.76
CA LEU A 523 -57.07 -9.56 12.75
C LEU A 523 -57.53 -11.02 12.77
N GLN A 524 -56.61 -11.96 13.05
CA GLN A 524 -56.95 -13.38 13.15
C GLN A 524 -57.85 -13.68 14.36
N GLU A 525 -57.59 -13.03 15.52
CA GLU A 525 -58.44 -13.12 16.70
C GLU A 525 -59.86 -12.56 16.45
N ALA A 526 -59.91 -11.43 15.74
CA ALA A 526 -61.19 -10.78 15.46
C ALA A 526 -62.03 -11.48 14.37
N ARG A 527 -61.38 -12.04 13.36
CA ARG A 527 -62.06 -12.62 12.19
C ARG A 527 -62.23 -14.13 12.27
N GLY A 528 -61.40 -14.81 13.06
CA GLY A 528 -61.38 -16.27 13.15
C GLY A 528 -60.84 -17.00 11.92
N VAL A 529 -60.46 -16.27 10.87
CA VAL A 529 -60.00 -16.78 9.59
C VAL A 529 -58.85 -15.94 9.09
N ASN A 530 -57.96 -16.54 8.26
CA ASN A 530 -56.81 -15.84 7.66
C ASN A 530 -57.08 -15.50 6.19
N ASP A 531 -58.06 -14.63 5.98
CA ASP A 531 -58.58 -14.23 4.67
C ASP A 531 -58.08 -12.84 4.22
N PHE A 532 -56.91 -12.44 4.73
CA PHE A 532 -56.27 -11.19 4.41
C PHE A 532 -54.80 -11.37 4.07
N ARG A 533 -54.25 -10.40 3.37
CA ARG A 533 -52.81 -10.34 2.99
C ARG A 533 -52.23 -8.99 3.39
N ILE A 534 -51.10 -9.02 4.06
CA ILE A 534 -50.35 -7.82 4.40
C ILE A 534 -49.23 -7.63 3.34
N ALA A 535 -49.30 -6.54 2.62
CA ALA A 535 -48.22 -6.12 1.73
C ALA A 535 -47.26 -5.24 2.53
N ASN A 536 -46.15 -5.84 2.93
CA ASN A 536 -45.10 -5.23 3.75
C ASN A 536 -43.99 -4.62 2.87
N ASN A 537 -44.21 -3.42 2.34
CA ASN A 537 -43.20 -2.74 1.54
C ASN A 537 -41.92 -2.44 2.33
N PRO A 538 -42.00 -1.94 3.60
CA PRO A 538 -40.82 -1.73 4.41
C PRO A 538 -40.00 -3.00 4.67
N GLY A 539 -40.64 -4.16 4.90
CA GLY A 539 -39.95 -5.43 5.06
C GLY A 539 -39.19 -5.84 3.81
N ARG A 540 -39.76 -5.64 2.63
CA ARG A 540 -39.08 -5.91 1.34
C ARG A 540 -37.89 -5.01 1.13
N ILE A 541 -37.94 -3.74 1.59
CA ILE A 541 -36.81 -2.81 1.56
C ILE A 541 -35.69 -3.31 2.46
N LYS A 542 -36.01 -3.78 3.67
CA LYS A 542 -35.04 -4.34 4.59
C LYS A 542 -34.35 -5.58 4.00
N GLU A 543 -35.13 -6.53 3.47
CA GLU A 543 -34.60 -7.71 2.77
C GLU A 543 -33.67 -7.30 1.59
N GLN A 544 -34.08 -6.29 0.82
CA GLN A 544 -33.28 -5.77 -0.29
C GLN A 544 -31.97 -5.14 0.22
N GLN A 545 -32.00 -4.35 1.29
CA GLN A 545 -30.80 -3.76 1.88
C GLN A 545 -29.85 -4.84 2.45
N GLU A 546 -30.39 -5.89 3.07
CA GLU A 546 -29.60 -7.02 3.54
C GLU A 546 -28.93 -7.75 2.36
N ALA A 547 -29.68 -8.02 1.28
CA ALA A 547 -29.13 -8.63 0.06
C ALA A 547 -28.04 -7.75 -0.59
N GLU A 548 -28.22 -6.44 -0.63
CA GLU A 548 -27.22 -5.49 -1.14
C GLU A 548 -25.96 -5.48 -0.25
N ARG A 549 -26.14 -5.54 1.07
CA ARG A 549 -25.00 -5.64 2.00
C ARG A 549 -24.21 -6.91 1.79
N ASP A 550 -24.88 -8.04 1.60
CA ASP A 550 -24.23 -9.33 1.33
C ASP A 550 -23.51 -9.30 -0.01
N GLN A 551 -24.12 -8.72 -1.03
CA GLN A 551 -23.48 -8.52 -2.33
C GLN A 551 -22.25 -7.61 -2.24
N ALA A 552 -22.32 -6.50 -1.51
CA ALA A 552 -21.19 -5.61 -1.26
C ALA A 552 -20.05 -6.34 -0.54
N LEU A 553 -20.37 -7.20 0.42
CA LEU A 553 -19.38 -8.02 1.13
C LEU A 553 -18.69 -9.03 0.18
N LEU A 554 -19.46 -9.71 -0.68
CA LEU A 554 -18.90 -10.62 -1.69
C LEU A 554 -17.95 -9.87 -2.64
N LEU A 555 -18.34 -8.70 -3.13
CA LEU A 555 -17.52 -7.88 -4.00
C LEU A 555 -16.24 -7.40 -3.29
N ALA A 556 -16.35 -7.03 -2.01
CA ALA A 556 -15.18 -6.65 -1.19
C ALA A 556 -14.22 -7.83 -0.99
N LEU A 557 -14.74 -9.05 -0.79
CA LEU A 557 -13.92 -10.26 -0.71
C LEU A 557 -13.18 -10.55 -2.01
N ILE A 558 -13.85 -10.45 -3.15
CA ILE A 558 -13.23 -10.63 -4.48
C ILE A 558 -12.13 -9.61 -4.73
N ALA A 559 -12.40 -8.33 -4.41
CA ALA A 559 -11.39 -7.28 -4.49
C ALA A 559 -10.22 -7.53 -3.54
N GLY A 560 -10.49 -8.01 -2.32
CA GLY A 560 -9.48 -8.40 -1.34
C GLY A 560 -8.58 -9.54 -1.84
N ILE A 561 -9.17 -10.58 -2.43
CA ILE A 561 -8.41 -11.68 -3.04
C ILE A 561 -7.53 -11.17 -4.18
N SER A 562 -8.06 -10.31 -5.05
CA SER A 562 -7.30 -9.70 -6.15
C SER A 562 -6.10 -8.92 -5.63
N LEU A 563 -6.28 -8.18 -4.53
CA LEU A 563 -5.21 -7.40 -3.89
C LEU A 563 -4.14 -8.32 -3.27
N VAL A 564 -4.54 -9.43 -2.64
CA VAL A 564 -3.61 -10.44 -2.10
C VAL A 564 -2.79 -11.08 -3.23
N VAL A 565 -3.43 -11.45 -4.35
CA VAL A 565 -2.73 -11.99 -5.53
C VAL A 565 -1.73 -10.97 -6.08
N GLY A 566 -2.12 -9.69 -6.18
CA GLY A 566 -1.23 -8.59 -6.54
C GLY A 566 -0.05 -8.46 -5.56
N GLY A 567 -0.30 -8.58 -4.25
CA GLY A 567 0.72 -8.57 -3.20
C GLY A 567 1.71 -9.73 -3.29
N ILE A 568 1.24 -10.93 -3.58
CA ILE A 568 2.12 -12.10 -3.83
C ILE A 568 2.98 -11.84 -5.07
N GLY A 569 2.43 -11.19 -6.10
CA GLY A 569 3.19 -10.75 -7.27
C GLY A 569 4.33 -9.79 -6.90
N VAL A 570 4.06 -8.79 -6.05
CA VAL A 570 5.09 -7.88 -5.50
C VAL A 570 6.15 -8.66 -4.73
N MET A 571 5.74 -9.54 -3.83
CA MET A 571 6.65 -10.36 -3.03
C MET A 571 7.59 -11.18 -3.91
N ASN A 572 7.07 -11.89 -4.91
CA ASN A 572 7.86 -12.74 -5.80
C ASN A 572 8.89 -11.93 -6.60
N ILE A 573 8.50 -10.75 -7.10
CA ILE A 573 9.39 -9.89 -7.85
C ILE A 573 10.46 -9.27 -6.95
N MET A 574 10.11 -8.88 -5.73
CA MET A 574 11.08 -8.39 -4.76
C MET A 574 12.07 -9.48 -4.33
N LEU A 575 11.62 -10.73 -4.14
CA LEU A 575 12.51 -11.86 -3.88
C LEU A 575 13.49 -12.11 -5.03
N MET A 576 13.04 -11.99 -6.26
CA MET A 576 13.89 -12.09 -7.45
C MET A 576 14.88 -10.92 -7.50
N ALA A 577 14.44 -9.68 -7.23
CA ALA A 577 15.29 -8.52 -7.16
C ALA A 577 16.39 -8.66 -6.08
N VAL A 578 16.08 -9.23 -4.93
CA VAL A 578 17.05 -9.55 -3.87
C VAL A 578 18.11 -10.53 -4.39
N LYS A 579 17.69 -11.60 -5.11
CA LYS A 579 18.63 -12.58 -5.69
C LYS A 579 19.53 -11.98 -6.75
N GLU A 580 19.00 -11.16 -7.66
CA GLU A 580 19.78 -10.48 -8.70
C GLU A 580 20.75 -9.45 -8.13
N ARG A 581 20.37 -8.77 -7.05
CA ARG A 581 21.16 -7.72 -6.40
C ARG A 581 21.97 -8.22 -5.20
N THR A 582 22.12 -9.55 -5.05
CA THR A 582 22.83 -10.15 -3.90
C THR A 582 24.23 -9.57 -3.73
N ARG A 583 25.02 -9.44 -4.82
CA ARG A 583 26.36 -8.86 -4.79
C ARG A 583 26.34 -7.38 -4.37
N GLU A 584 25.41 -6.61 -4.88
CA GLU A 584 25.21 -5.19 -4.49
C GLU A 584 24.93 -5.04 -2.99
N ILE A 585 24.04 -5.91 -2.45
CA ILE A 585 23.72 -5.96 -1.01
C ILE A 585 24.99 -6.31 -0.21
N GLY A 586 25.77 -7.29 -0.68
CA GLY A 586 27.04 -7.68 -0.08
C GLY A 586 28.04 -6.52 -0.01
N ILE A 587 28.18 -5.75 -1.08
CA ILE A 587 29.03 -4.55 -1.11
C ILE A 587 28.58 -3.52 -0.07
N ARG A 588 27.29 -3.23 -0.01
CA ARG A 588 26.74 -2.29 0.98
C ARG A 588 27.00 -2.74 2.41
N MET A 589 26.80 -4.03 2.69
CA MET A 589 27.05 -4.59 4.03
C MET A 589 28.56 -4.59 4.36
N ALA A 590 29.42 -4.88 3.40
CA ALA A 590 30.88 -4.81 3.56
C ALA A 590 31.35 -3.38 3.86
N THR A 591 30.77 -2.39 3.22
CA THR A 591 31.06 -0.96 3.46
C THR A 591 30.36 -0.38 4.69
N GLY A 592 29.72 -1.23 5.52
CA GLY A 592 29.22 -0.86 6.83
C GLY A 592 27.74 -0.54 6.92
N ALA A 593 26.91 -0.94 5.93
CA ALA A 593 25.46 -0.90 6.07
C ALA A 593 24.98 -1.86 7.17
N ARG A 594 24.09 -1.42 8.02
CA ARG A 594 23.42 -2.26 9.03
C ARG A 594 22.32 -3.07 8.37
N GLN A 595 21.94 -4.18 8.98
CA GLN A 595 20.79 -4.98 8.51
C GLN A 595 19.51 -4.15 8.39
N ARG A 596 19.28 -3.22 9.32
CA ARG A 596 18.13 -2.31 9.30
C ARG A 596 18.13 -1.35 8.11
N ASP A 597 19.30 -0.92 7.67
CA ASP A 597 19.44 0.02 6.54
C ASP A 597 19.03 -0.68 5.24
N ILE A 598 19.49 -1.91 5.03
CA ILE A 598 19.07 -2.76 3.91
C ILE A 598 17.57 -3.05 3.96
N GLN A 599 17.05 -3.44 5.14
CA GLN A 599 15.62 -3.70 5.30
C GLN A 599 14.76 -2.47 4.98
N ARG A 600 15.12 -1.29 5.50
CA ARG A 600 14.42 -0.02 5.23
C ARG A 600 14.42 0.33 3.75
N GLN A 601 15.52 0.11 3.07
CA GLN A 601 15.62 0.37 1.63
C GLN A 601 14.63 -0.49 0.84
N PHE A 602 14.60 -1.81 1.05
CA PHE A 602 13.70 -2.71 0.33
C PHE A 602 12.22 -2.49 0.69
N VAL A 603 11.92 -2.15 1.94
CA VAL A 603 10.57 -1.74 2.36
C VAL A 603 10.14 -0.46 1.65
N ALA A 604 11.02 0.54 1.56
CA ALA A 604 10.73 1.78 0.84
C ALA A 604 10.50 1.52 -0.67
N GLU A 605 11.27 0.62 -1.29
CA GLU A 605 11.05 0.19 -2.68
C GLU A 605 9.65 -0.45 -2.86
N SER A 606 9.22 -1.33 -1.95
CA SER A 606 7.88 -1.95 -2.01
C SER A 606 6.75 -0.94 -1.83
N ILE A 607 6.89 -0.03 -0.87
CA ILE A 607 5.90 1.03 -0.62
C ILE A 607 5.78 1.94 -1.84
N MET A 608 6.90 2.31 -2.47
CA MET A 608 6.90 3.14 -3.66
C MET A 608 6.18 2.48 -4.83
N VAL A 609 6.45 1.19 -5.09
CA VAL A 609 5.74 0.40 -6.11
C VAL A 609 4.24 0.42 -5.85
N SER A 610 3.83 0.18 -4.60
CA SER A 610 2.42 0.12 -4.23
C SER A 610 1.74 1.49 -4.28
N LEU A 611 2.45 2.55 -3.94
CA LEU A 611 1.96 3.92 -4.02
C LEU A 611 1.71 4.31 -5.49
N VAL A 612 2.67 4.04 -6.38
CA VAL A 612 2.52 4.29 -7.82
C VAL A 612 1.39 3.43 -8.39
N GLY A 613 1.36 2.13 -8.05
CA GLY A 613 0.29 1.22 -8.48
C GLY A 613 -1.09 1.64 -7.98
N GLY A 614 -1.17 2.09 -6.73
CA GLY A 614 -2.40 2.62 -6.12
C GLY A 614 -2.91 3.88 -6.83
N VAL A 615 -2.04 4.85 -7.10
CA VAL A 615 -2.41 6.08 -7.83
C VAL A 615 -2.87 5.75 -9.25
N VAL A 616 -2.11 4.94 -9.98
CA VAL A 616 -2.47 4.52 -11.34
C VAL A 616 -3.78 3.72 -11.33
N GLY A 617 -3.98 2.85 -10.34
CA GLY A 617 -5.21 2.09 -10.15
C GLY A 617 -6.43 2.98 -9.91
N VAL A 618 -6.28 4.03 -9.09
CA VAL A 618 -7.34 5.03 -8.87
C VAL A 618 -7.69 5.75 -10.19
N VAL A 619 -6.68 6.21 -10.92
CA VAL A 619 -6.90 6.90 -12.20
C VAL A 619 -7.61 5.99 -13.21
N ILE A 620 -7.16 4.74 -13.35
CA ILE A 620 -7.77 3.76 -14.26
C ILE A 620 -9.20 3.42 -13.80
N GLY A 621 -9.43 3.23 -12.50
CA GLY A 621 -10.76 3.00 -11.95
C GLY A 621 -11.74 4.14 -12.25
N LEU A 622 -11.28 5.39 -12.11
CA LEU A 622 -12.06 6.58 -12.48
C LEU A 622 -12.36 6.61 -13.99
N LEU A 623 -11.36 6.34 -14.83
CA LEU A 623 -11.54 6.31 -16.30
C LEU A 623 -12.55 5.23 -16.72
N ILE A 624 -12.48 4.03 -16.14
CA ILE A 624 -13.45 2.96 -16.40
C ILE A 624 -14.85 3.39 -15.94
N GLY A 625 -14.97 4.00 -14.76
CA GLY A 625 -16.24 4.51 -14.25
C GLY A 625 -16.85 5.58 -15.14
N VAL A 626 -16.05 6.51 -15.67
CA VAL A 626 -16.51 7.51 -16.64
C VAL A 626 -16.97 6.84 -17.95
N ALA A 627 -16.23 5.84 -18.42
CA ALA A 627 -16.63 5.07 -19.61
C ALA A 627 -17.97 4.34 -19.40
N LEU A 628 -18.23 3.80 -18.20
CA LEU A 628 -19.49 3.15 -17.85
C LEU A 628 -20.66 4.15 -17.87
N ILE A 629 -20.44 5.39 -17.39
CA ILE A 629 -21.45 6.46 -17.46
C ILE A 629 -21.84 6.76 -18.92
N LEU A 630 -20.87 6.75 -19.85
CA LEU A 630 -21.15 6.93 -21.28
C LEU A 630 -21.96 5.78 -21.89
N TRP A 631 -22.05 4.63 -21.21
CA TRP A 631 -22.88 3.48 -21.60
C TRP A 631 -24.17 3.38 -20.77
N ASP A 632 -24.63 4.51 -20.19
CA ASP A 632 -25.84 4.58 -19.35
C ASP A 632 -25.86 3.68 -18.11
N VAL A 633 -24.68 3.19 -17.67
CA VAL A 633 -24.56 2.48 -16.39
C VAL A 633 -24.47 3.50 -15.26
N PRO A 634 -25.32 3.42 -14.22
CA PRO A 634 -25.27 4.34 -13.12
C PRO A 634 -23.99 4.13 -12.29
N VAL A 635 -23.22 5.18 -12.04
CA VAL A 635 -21.97 5.15 -11.29
C VAL A 635 -21.95 6.34 -10.32
N ILE A 636 -21.64 6.09 -9.05
CA ILE A 636 -21.47 7.12 -8.02
C ILE A 636 -20.09 6.94 -7.38
N PHE A 637 -19.21 7.92 -7.61
CA PHE A 637 -17.87 7.88 -7.03
C PHE A 637 -17.86 8.31 -5.57
N SER A 638 -17.32 7.44 -4.71
CA SER A 638 -17.13 7.71 -3.28
C SER A 638 -15.66 7.98 -2.97
N ILE A 639 -15.35 9.16 -2.46
CA ILE A 639 -14.01 9.52 -2.00
C ILE A 639 -13.53 8.56 -0.90
N ARG A 640 -14.44 8.11 -0.01
CA ARG A 640 -14.12 7.15 1.05
C ARG A 640 -13.67 5.81 0.48
N ALA A 641 -14.36 5.32 -0.56
CA ALA A 641 -13.98 4.06 -1.23
C ALA A 641 -12.61 4.18 -1.93
N MET A 642 -12.32 5.31 -2.59
CA MET A 642 -11.03 5.56 -3.22
C MET A 642 -9.89 5.59 -2.20
N LEU A 643 -10.06 6.30 -1.08
CA LEU A 643 -9.07 6.37 0.00
C LEU A 643 -8.85 4.98 0.64
N LEU A 644 -9.92 4.21 0.83
CA LEU A 644 -9.82 2.84 1.36
C LEU A 644 -9.04 1.94 0.40
N ALA A 645 -9.39 1.94 -0.89
CA ALA A 645 -8.71 1.14 -1.92
C ALA A 645 -7.22 1.49 -2.01
N PHE A 646 -6.89 2.78 -2.01
CA PHE A 646 -5.52 3.26 -2.00
C PHE A 646 -4.75 2.83 -0.74
N SER A 647 -5.36 2.98 0.44
CA SER A 647 -4.76 2.58 1.72
C SER A 647 -4.51 1.07 1.79
N CYS A 648 -5.45 0.27 1.29
CA CYS A 648 -5.30 -1.18 1.18
C CYS A 648 -4.16 -1.57 0.23
N ALA A 649 -3.98 -0.86 -0.90
CA ALA A 649 -2.87 -1.10 -1.81
C ALA A 649 -1.51 -0.83 -1.14
N VAL A 650 -1.38 0.28 -0.41
CA VAL A 650 -0.15 0.62 0.32
C VAL A 650 0.11 -0.39 1.44
N ALA A 651 -0.92 -0.79 2.19
CA ALA A 651 -0.81 -1.81 3.23
C ALA A 651 -0.36 -3.17 2.65
N THR A 652 -0.90 -3.57 1.50
CA THR A 652 -0.48 -4.79 0.79
C THR A 652 0.99 -4.72 0.41
N GLY A 653 1.46 -3.61 -0.16
CA GLY A 653 2.87 -3.44 -0.48
C GLY A 653 3.79 -3.49 0.74
N LEU A 654 3.36 -2.93 1.86
CA LEU A 654 4.11 -3.01 3.11
C LEU A 654 4.18 -4.47 3.62
N ILE A 655 3.06 -5.17 3.71
CA ILE A 655 2.98 -6.53 4.26
C ILE A 655 3.81 -7.50 3.40
N PHE A 656 3.59 -7.51 2.10
CA PHE A 656 4.26 -8.43 1.19
C PHE A 656 5.70 -8.03 0.87
N GLY A 657 6.08 -6.77 1.09
CA GLY A 657 7.46 -6.28 0.97
C GLY A 657 8.35 -6.58 2.17
N LEU A 658 7.78 -6.78 3.37
CA LEU A 658 8.54 -7.05 4.58
C LEU A 658 9.34 -8.34 4.52
N MET A 659 8.79 -9.43 3.97
CA MET A 659 9.46 -10.73 3.89
C MET A 659 10.71 -10.68 3.00
N PRO A 660 10.67 -10.19 1.74
CA PRO A 660 11.87 -10.01 0.91
C PRO A 660 12.91 -9.09 1.55
N ALA A 661 12.46 -7.98 2.14
CA ALA A 661 13.34 -7.02 2.81
C ALA A 661 14.10 -7.67 3.99
N HIS A 662 13.41 -8.51 4.76
CA HIS A 662 14.03 -9.26 5.85
C HIS A 662 15.04 -10.30 5.36
N GLN A 663 14.75 -10.99 4.26
CA GLN A 663 15.70 -11.93 3.64
C GLN A 663 16.94 -11.20 3.11
N ALA A 664 16.77 -10.05 2.45
CA ALA A 664 17.89 -9.21 1.98
C ALA A 664 18.79 -8.77 3.14
N ALA A 665 18.20 -8.36 4.27
CA ALA A 665 18.93 -7.89 5.44
C ALA A 665 19.73 -8.99 6.17
N ARG A 666 19.35 -10.27 5.98
CA ARG A 666 20.01 -11.42 6.60
C ARG A 666 21.03 -12.12 5.71
N LEU A 667 21.31 -11.59 4.53
CA LEU A 667 22.36 -12.14 3.68
C LEU A 667 23.70 -12.08 4.39
N ASP A 668 24.48 -13.13 4.24
CA ASP A 668 25.89 -13.15 4.67
C ASP A 668 26.71 -12.33 3.67
N PRO A 669 27.41 -11.26 4.11
CA PRO A 669 28.18 -10.41 3.20
C PRO A 669 29.26 -11.18 2.47
N VAL A 670 29.91 -12.18 3.07
CA VAL A 670 30.96 -12.99 2.44
C VAL A 670 30.38 -13.82 1.30
N VAL A 671 29.27 -14.53 1.57
CA VAL A 671 28.57 -15.34 0.56
C VAL A 671 28.00 -14.44 -0.56
N ALA A 672 27.55 -13.25 -0.21
CA ALA A 672 26.98 -12.30 -1.17
C ALA A 672 28.05 -11.73 -2.11
N LEU A 673 29.27 -11.48 -1.63
CA LEU A 673 30.41 -10.98 -2.42
C LEU A 673 31.01 -12.07 -3.33
N ALA A 674 30.97 -13.35 -2.91
CA ALA A 674 31.53 -14.47 -3.65
C ALA A 674 30.66 -14.95 -4.81
N ARG A 675 29.39 -14.49 -4.92
CA ARG A 675 28.53 -14.82 -6.05
C ARG A 675 28.89 -13.95 -7.26
N GLU A 676 29.25 -14.63 -8.37
CA GLU A 676 29.44 -14.01 -9.68
C GLU A 676 28.12 -13.55 -10.31
#